data_2e85092f021660f01c25a5839e54fb6d
#
_entry.id   2e85092f021660f01c25a5839e54fb6d
#
_cell.length_a   1.000
_cell.length_b   1.000
_cell.length_c   1.000
_cell.angle_alpha   90.00
_cell.angle_beta   90.00
_cell.angle_gamma   90.00
#
_symmetry.space_group_name_H-M   'P 1'
#
loop_
_entity.id
_entity.type
_entity.pdbx_description
1 polymer ?
#
loop_
_entity_poly.entity_id
_entity_poly.type
_entity_poly.pdbx_seq_one_letter_code
_entity_poly.pdbx_strand_id
1 'polypeptide(L)'
;MRGIPTQLTTLIGREREIATVRELLARTRLLTLTGAGGSGKTRLAAEVVTREAAGDPLHGLWVELAAIRDPALVVDAVLTALGVTERSEAVSPEQQLAFVIGTRPLLLVLDNCEHLVDQCAALVDTLLRECAELRVLATSRAVLGVSGETAWLVPPLSLPEPFDTSPETAESVQLFVERARAVKTTFAPTAENHASIVQICRQLDGLPLALELAAARLRALTARQIAERLDDRFRLLTTGNRAALPRHQTLRAAIDWSYDLLEPREQLLLARLSVFSGGFTLDAAEQVCSADDLPPPDVLDIVAELVEKSLVQMSDADDTARYRLLETVRQYAAERLGERGETGLLQRRHAEFFFALAVQAEPHLITAARPAWVGRLGHELDNLRQALAWSRDGDEELHVRLVGLLHWFWYSTGHWPEARQWLRSALTVPAGERPTRDRAALLFSAGAIASLQARPQSAQVHLTEAETLAQSTGDDRLLAYARNYRAMALTQVAAPEAEEPLRLAQTWFRESNDLYGLRLNFLLYATFYMGRGDLPRALEVAEEGVRVARVFGLDRELAIALQVLGMVLVREGEPGRAMSVLRDALDCMRRDPQPLFVSRSLELIASGLVQRGLFTDAARLHGAAAANRDRIGAGFWQTDAAQHRPALEAAREALGSGAFEAAFAAGRATDIDAAVTLAFEAAERSGCSTGLDRTTDTSEYQIVPAALATGPVLRVHTMGVLEIAIDGVAVPGSAWGYAKARELLVYLLFWPEGRSREQIGAALWPDASAAQVRNSFHVTLHHLRRALGHADWVTFDRGRYRLNVSGGIELDALMLEQRLTNALRQARQDAPLDVLESALALYDGHFLDGEPVGDWHLETRDRLARLHATALETLGNALLALERHDDAALVFERLVRQEELHEAAYRSLMLCRARAGDQAGMVHDYRRLQAVLRRELDAAPDPETMQLFRRLQQGFRS
;
A
#
# COMPACT_ATOMS: atom_id res chain seq x y z
N MET A 1 19.79 4.22 0.73
CA MET A 1 19.45 4.24 2.17
C MET A 1 18.12 3.55 2.36
N ARG A 2 18.03 2.60 3.30
CA ARG A 2 16.80 1.83 3.53
C ARG A 2 16.23 2.21 4.91
N GLY A 3 14.91 2.42 4.98
CA GLY A 3 14.15 2.48 6.23
C GLY A 3 14.11 3.84 6.94
N ILE A 4 14.62 4.93 6.39
CA ILE A 4 14.52 6.24 7.05
C ILE A 4 13.05 6.68 7.08
N PRO A 5 12.51 7.07 8.25
CA PRO A 5 11.13 7.54 8.35
C PRO A 5 10.91 8.82 7.52
N THR A 6 9.87 8.82 6.69
CA THR A 6 9.49 10.01 5.92
C THR A 6 9.08 11.15 6.84
N GLN A 7 9.79 12.28 6.79
CA GLN A 7 9.47 13.45 7.58
C GLN A 7 8.39 14.29 6.88
N LEU A 8 7.22 14.40 7.50
CA LEU A 8 6.07 15.16 6.96
C LEU A 8 6.19 16.68 7.16
N THR A 9 7.07 17.13 8.04
CA THR A 9 7.27 18.54 8.39
C THR A 9 8.75 18.90 8.46
N THR A 10 9.10 20.13 8.15
CA THR A 10 10.48 20.64 8.23
C THR A 10 11.02 20.59 9.65
N LEU A 11 12.27 20.21 9.84
CA LEU A 11 12.96 20.35 11.12
C LEU A 11 13.25 21.84 11.36
N ILE A 12 12.87 22.36 12.52
CA ILE A 12 13.09 23.76 12.89
C ILE A 12 14.27 23.85 13.84
N GLY A 13 15.23 24.70 13.52
CA GLY A 13 16.45 24.88 14.29
C GLY A 13 17.39 23.67 14.22
N ARG A 14 18.15 23.44 15.29
CA ARG A 14 19.02 22.27 15.47
C ARG A 14 20.27 22.23 14.58
N GLU A 15 20.62 23.31 13.89
CA GLU A 15 21.80 23.32 13.02
C GLU A 15 23.10 23.07 13.80
N ARG A 16 23.19 23.56 15.05
CA ARG A 16 24.32 23.31 15.94
C ARG A 16 24.36 21.85 16.39
N GLU A 17 23.22 21.30 16.76
CA GLU A 17 23.10 19.91 17.18
C GLU A 17 23.42 18.94 16.04
N ILE A 18 22.93 19.23 14.83
CA ILE A 18 23.25 18.45 13.62
C ILE A 18 24.77 18.48 13.38
N ALA A 19 25.40 19.66 13.43
CA ALA A 19 26.85 19.79 13.27
C ALA A 19 27.62 19.02 14.35
N THR A 20 27.18 19.12 15.63
CA THR A 20 27.80 18.41 16.76
C THR A 20 27.66 16.88 16.60
N VAL A 21 26.47 16.39 16.26
CA VAL A 21 26.25 14.94 16.08
C VAL A 21 27.10 14.41 14.93
N ARG A 22 27.21 15.15 13.82
CA ARG A 22 28.09 14.79 12.68
C ARG A 22 29.57 14.77 13.11
N GLU A 23 30.05 15.75 13.87
CA GLU A 23 31.42 15.78 14.40
C GLU A 23 31.68 14.59 15.33
N LEU A 24 30.75 14.26 16.22
CA LEU A 24 30.85 13.10 17.11
C LEU A 24 30.84 11.77 16.29
N LEU A 25 29.96 11.60 15.33
CA LEU A 25 29.94 10.42 14.45
C LEU A 25 31.22 10.25 13.64
N ALA A 26 31.92 11.35 13.30
CA ALA A 26 33.22 11.28 12.64
C ALA A 26 34.32 10.74 13.55
N ARG A 27 34.24 10.96 14.88
CA ARG A 27 35.26 10.62 15.87
C ARG A 27 34.99 9.35 16.66
N THR A 28 33.71 8.89 16.72
CA THR A 28 33.30 7.73 17.53
C THR A 28 32.58 6.69 16.68
N ARG A 29 32.69 5.41 17.10
CA ARG A 29 32.03 4.32 16.43
C ARG A 29 30.65 4.01 17.00
N LEU A 30 30.37 4.45 18.24
CA LEU A 30 29.07 4.33 18.90
C LEU A 30 28.67 5.69 19.49
N LEU A 31 27.61 6.24 18.96
CA LEU A 31 26.99 7.46 19.48
C LEU A 31 25.55 7.17 19.90
N THR A 32 25.23 7.42 21.16
CA THR A 32 23.86 7.28 21.67
C THR A 32 23.27 8.65 21.96
N LEU A 33 22.24 9.03 21.20
CA LEU A 33 21.44 10.22 21.46
C LEU A 33 20.49 9.94 22.63
N THR A 34 20.78 10.52 23.78
CA THR A 34 19.97 10.37 24.99
C THR A 34 19.05 11.57 25.21
N GLY A 35 18.04 11.42 26.03
CA GLY A 35 17.13 12.51 26.44
C GLY A 35 15.70 12.10 26.66
N ALA A 36 14.91 13.02 27.17
CA ALA A 36 13.49 12.81 27.46
C ALA A 36 12.69 12.37 26.22
N GLY A 37 11.59 11.66 26.41
CA GLY A 37 10.60 11.44 25.36
C GLY A 37 10.16 12.77 24.76
N GLY A 38 9.95 12.85 23.46
CA GLY A 38 9.52 14.10 22.82
C GLY A 38 10.58 15.18 22.67
N SER A 39 11.86 14.93 23.03
CA SER A 39 12.97 15.88 22.81
C SER A 39 13.44 15.98 21.34
N GLY A 40 12.94 15.11 20.45
CA GLY A 40 13.27 15.13 19.03
C GLY A 40 14.48 14.27 18.65
N LYS A 41 14.91 13.30 19.47
CA LYS A 41 16.05 12.37 19.19
C LYS A 41 15.95 11.70 17.83
N THR A 42 14.85 10.99 17.58
CA THR A 42 14.55 10.28 16.32
C THR A 42 14.61 11.23 15.13
N ARG A 43 14.03 12.41 15.26
CA ARG A 43 13.99 13.43 14.20
C ARG A 43 15.36 14.02 13.89
N LEU A 44 16.17 14.30 14.94
CA LEU A 44 17.55 14.74 14.79
C LEU A 44 18.41 13.65 14.13
N ALA A 45 18.29 12.39 14.57
CA ALA A 45 18.98 11.26 13.96
C ALA A 45 18.64 11.13 12.47
N ALA A 46 17.37 11.20 12.11
CA ALA A 46 16.92 11.11 10.72
C ALA A 46 17.47 12.23 9.83
N GLU A 47 17.50 13.47 10.33
CA GLU A 47 18.05 14.61 9.60
C GLU A 47 19.58 14.49 9.42
N VAL A 48 20.30 14.09 10.47
CA VAL A 48 21.76 13.86 10.39
C VAL A 48 22.06 12.79 9.33
N VAL A 49 21.36 11.66 9.38
CA VAL A 49 21.57 10.55 8.42
C VAL A 49 21.23 10.98 7.00
N THR A 50 20.20 11.79 6.81
CA THR A 50 19.80 12.31 5.49
C THR A 50 20.88 13.25 4.92
N ARG A 51 21.46 14.11 5.75
CA ARG A 51 22.54 15.04 5.33
C ARG A 51 23.87 14.32 5.09
N GLU A 52 24.20 13.29 5.86
CA GLU A 52 25.39 12.45 5.61
C GLU A 52 25.28 11.73 4.26
N ALA A 53 24.07 11.27 3.91
CA ALA A 53 23.81 10.61 2.64
C ALA A 53 24.03 11.49 1.41
N ALA A 54 23.82 12.78 1.52
CA ALA A 54 24.02 13.73 0.42
C ALA A 54 25.50 14.02 0.11
N GLY A 55 26.43 13.68 1.04
CA GLY A 55 27.84 14.04 0.94
C GLY A 55 28.85 12.90 0.81
N ASP A 56 28.51 11.68 1.17
CA ASP A 56 29.41 10.52 1.15
C ASP A 56 28.60 9.20 1.02
N PRO A 57 29.06 8.17 0.29
CA PRO A 57 28.33 6.92 0.07
C PRO A 57 28.28 5.97 1.29
N LEU A 58 28.35 6.48 2.52
CA LEU A 58 28.07 5.71 3.72
C LEU A 58 26.67 5.11 3.62
N HIS A 59 26.58 3.80 3.54
CA HIS A 59 25.31 3.08 3.46
C HIS A 59 24.64 3.17 4.82
N GLY A 60 23.67 4.07 4.98
CA GLY A 60 22.85 4.17 6.20
C GLY A 60 21.76 3.10 6.23
N LEU A 61 21.65 2.39 7.34
CA LEU A 61 20.62 1.43 7.63
C LEU A 61 19.84 1.88 8.86
N TRP A 62 18.53 2.10 8.70
CA TRP A 62 17.64 2.48 9.80
C TRP A 62 16.84 1.28 10.29
N VAL A 63 16.85 1.05 11.61
CA VAL A 63 16.06 0.01 12.29
C VAL A 63 15.25 0.65 13.41
N GLU A 64 13.94 0.67 13.25
CA GLU A 64 13.00 1.15 14.27
C GLU A 64 12.66 0.00 15.22
N LEU A 65 12.94 0.17 16.51
CA LEU A 65 12.74 -0.85 17.53
C LEU A 65 11.47 -0.65 18.37
N ALA A 66 10.73 0.47 18.16
CA ALA A 66 9.57 0.84 18.98
C ALA A 66 8.49 -0.26 19.07
N ALA A 67 8.26 -0.99 17.99
CA ALA A 67 7.26 -2.05 17.90
C ALA A 67 7.77 -3.43 18.36
N ILE A 68 9.08 -3.58 18.55
CA ILE A 68 9.70 -4.87 18.93
C ILE A 68 9.68 -5.01 20.45
N ARG A 69 8.92 -5.96 20.97
CA ARG A 69 8.82 -6.23 22.42
C ARG A 69 9.66 -7.43 22.87
N ASP A 70 9.85 -8.41 21.99
CA ASP A 70 10.67 -9.58 22.28
C ASP A 70 12.14 -9.27 22.00
N PRO A 71 13.02 -9.27 23.02
CA PRO A 71 14.45 -9.00 22.85
C PRO A 71 15.14 -9.90 21.82
N ALA A 72 14.66 -11.13 21.65
CA ALA A 72 15.20 -12.09 20.69
C ALA A 72 15.03 -11.65 19.21
N LEU A 73 14.10 -10.73 18.94
CA LEU A 73 13.82 -10.22 17.59
C LEU A 73 14.71 -9.04 17.18
N VAL A 74 15.49 -8.47 18.07
CA VAL A 74 16.35 -7.29 17.76
C VAL A 74 17.36 -7.64 16.66
N VAL A 75 18.05 -8.77 16.78
CA VAL A 75 19.03 -9.23 15.78
C VAL A 75 18.35 -9.52 14.45
N ASP A 76 17.17 -10.14 14.49
CA ASP A 76 16.38 -10.45 13.29
C ASP A 76 15.90 -9.19 12.57
N ALA A 77 15.53 -8.14 13.30
CA ALA A 77 15.16 -6.86 12.72
C ALA A 77 16.33 -6.23 11.94
N VAL A 78 17.53 -6.28 12.48
CA VAL A 78 18.74 -5.78 11.81
C VAL A 78 19.09 -6.65 10.59
N LEU A 79 19.04 -7.98 10.72
CA LEU A 79 19.23 -8.91 9.59
C LEU A 79 18.24 -8.65 8.47
N THR A 80 16.97 -8.49 8.81
CA THR A 80 15.90 -8.19 7.84
C THR A 80 16.13 -6.84 7.14
N ALA A 81 16.50 -5.81 7.89
CA ALA A 81 16.80 -4.50 7.32
C ALA A 81 18.01 -4.54 6.36
N LEU A 82 19.00 -5.40 6.62
CA LEU A 82 20.12 -5.69 5.71
C LEU A 82 19.71 -6.53 4.49
N GLY A 83 18.49 -7.10 4.48
CA GLY A 83 18.01 -7.99 3.43
C GLY A 83 18.55 -9.42 3.54
N VAL A 84 18.95 -9.85 4.75
CA VAL A 84 19.39 -11.22 5.03
C VAL A 84 18.19 -12.13 5.18
N THR A 85 18.03 -13.07 4.27
CA THR A 85 16.88 -14.00 4.23
C THR A 85 17.17 -15.36 4.85
N GLU A 86 18.44 -15.71 5.07
CA GLU A 86 18.84 -17.02 5.60
C GLU A 86 19.66 -16.89 6.88
N ARG A 87 19.37 -17.74 7.86
CA ARG A 87 20.21 -17.92 9.06
C ARG A 87 21.13 -19.13 8.90
N SER A 88 22.42 -18.93 9.13
CA SER A 88 23.36 -20.03 9.29
C SER A 88 23.14 -20.72 10.65
N GLU A 89 23.03 -22.04 10.67
CA GLU A 89 23.00 -22.78 11.96
C GLU A 89 24.39 -22.99 12.56
N ALA A 90 25.43 -22.74 11.76
CA ALA A 90 26.81 -22.96 12.17
C ALA A 90 27.37 -21.84 13.06
N VAL A 91 26.72 -20.65 13.05
CA VAL A 91 27.18 -19.46 13.76
C VAL A 91 26.03 -18.76 14.46
N SER A 92 26.34 -17.97 15.51
CA SER A 92 25.29 -17.19 16.17
C SER A 92 24.72 -16.11 15.23
N PRO A 93 23.48 -15.64 15.49
CA PRO A 93 22.88 -14.56 14.69
C PRO A 93 23.73 -13.28 14.67
N GLU A 94 24.38 -12.94 15.77
CA GLU A 94 25.27 -11.81 15.92
C GLU A 94 26.53 -11.99 15.07
N GLN A 95 27.13 -13.19 15.07
CA GLN A 95 28.27 -13.53 14.23
C GLN A 95 27.92 -13.51 12.75
N GLN A 96 26.70 -13.95 12.40
CA GLN A 96 26.20 -13.84 11.03
C GLN A 96 26.04 -12.38 10.60
N LEU A 97 25.50 -11.51 11.47
CA LEU A 97 25.43 -10.06 11.22
C LEU A 97 26.81 -9.47 11.00
N ALA A 98 27.76 -9.78 11.88
CA ALA A 98 29.12 -9.29 11.76
C ALA A 98 29.78 -9.74 10.46
N PHE A 99 29.56 -10.99 10.04
CA PHE A 99 30.04 -11.49 8.75
C PHE A 99 29.43 -10.74 7.56
N VAL A 100 28.10 -10.47 7.60
CA VAL A 100 27.39 -9.74 6.54
C VAL A 100 27.84 -8.29 6.46
N ILE A 101 28.04 -7.63 7.58
CA ILE A 101 28.55 -6.25 7.63
C ILE A 101 30.01 -6.24 7.18
N GLY A 102 30.86 -7.14 7.69
CA GLY A 102 32.26 -7.31 7.32
C GLY A 102 33.08 -6.02 7.51
N THR A 103 33.88 -5.67 6.50
CA THR A 103 34.74 -4.46 6.49
C THR A 103 34.12 -3.27 5.77
N ARG A 104 32.81 -3.30 5.48
CA ARG A 104 32.14 -2.21 4.76
C ARG A 104 31.85 -1.03 5.68
N PRO A 105 32.05 0.20 5.21
CA PRO A 105 31.58 1.38 5.93
C PRO A 105 30.05 1.37 5.98
N LEU A 106 29.49 1.22 7.18
CA LEU A 106 28.05 1.16 7.43
C LEU A 106 27.70 2.06 8.62
N LEU A 107 26.69 2.89 8.49
CA LEU A 107 26.04 3.57 9.59
C LEU A 107 24.75 2.85 9.94
N LEU A 108 24.75 2.11 11.06
CA LEU A 108 23.57 1.46 11.61
C LEU A 108 22.86 2.41 12.57
N VAL A 109 21.60 2.73 12.30
CA VAL A 109 20.76 3.52 13.21
C VAL A 109 19.80 2.58 13.94
N LEU A 110 19.87 2.57 15.26
CA LEU A 110 18.94 1.85 16.15
C LEU A 110 18.05 2.87 16.84
N ASP A 111 16.79 2.96 16.44
CA ASP A 111 15.87 3.95 16.98
C ASP A 111 14.98 3.36 18.05
N ASN A 112 14.82 4.10 19.17
CA ASN A 112 13.97 3.75 20.31
C ASN A 112 14.43 2.51 21.09
N CYS A 113 15.72 2.48 21.49
CA CYS A 113 16.33 1.36 22.23
C CYS A 113 15.88 1.22 23.70
N GLU A 114 15.16 2.19 24.27
CA GLU A 114 14.92 2.31 25.72
C GLU A 114 14.28 1.11 26.41
N HIS A 115 13.53 0.29 25.70
CA HIS A 115 12.86 -0.92 26.24
C HIS A 115 13.61 -2.22 25.93
N LEU A 116 14.74 -2.13 25.20
CA LEU A 116 15.57 -3.24 24.75
C LEU A 116 17.07 -2.96 24.99
N VAL A 117 17.40 -2.16 26.03
CA VAL A 117 18.75 -1.64 26.26
C VAL A 117 19.79 -2.76 26.34
N ASP A 118 19.53 -3.79 27.13
CA ASP A 118 20.47 -4.89 27.33
C ASP A 118 20.75 -5.65 26.04
N GLN A 119 19.70 -5.90 25.23
CA GLN A 119 19.85 -6.62 23.97
C GLN A 119 20.56 -5.77 22.90
N CYS A 120 20.21 -4.49 22.81
CA CYS A 120 20.91 -3.55 21.94
C CYS A 120 22.39 -3.41 22.33
N ALA A 121 22.68 -3.36 23.63
CA ALA A 121 24.05 -3.31 24.15
C ALA A 121 24.85 -4.54 23.76
N ALA A 122 24.32 -5.74 23.99
CA ALA A 122 24.98 -7.00 23.62
C ALA A 122 25.24 -7.11 22.12
N LEU A 123 24.25 -6.76 21.30
CA LEU A 123 24.38 -6.71 19.85
C LEU A 123 25.44 -5.73 19.38
N VAL A 124 25.38 -4.49 19.86
CA VAL A 124 26.31 -3.41 19.47
C VAL A 124 27.73 -3.72 19.91
N ASP A 125 27.94 -4.25 21.11
CA ASP A 125 29.26 -4.67 21.60
C ASP A 125 29.89 -5.73 20.70
N THR A 126 29.12 -6.77 20.34
CA THR A 126 29.58 -7.82 19.42
C THR A 126 29.94 -7.25 18.04
N LEU A 127 29.05 -6.46 17.45
CA LEU A 127 29.27 -5.90 16.11
C LEU A 127 30.46 -4.94 16.05
N LEU A 128 30.64 -4.11 17.07
CA LEU A 128 31.77 -3.17 17.09
C LEU A 128 33.14 -3.86 17.28
N ARG A 129 33.17 -5.04 17.89
CA ARG A 129 34.41 -5.82 18.01
C ARG A 129 34.77 -6.50 16.68
N GLU A 130 33.79 -6.96 15.93
CA GLU A 130 34.02 -7.75 14.73
C GLU A 130 34.07 -6.90 13.44
N CYS A 131 33.39 -5.75 13.40
CA CYS A 131 33.27 -4.88 12.22
C CYS A 131 34.01 -3.56 12.42
N ALA A 132 35.22 -3.43 11.87
CA ALA A 132 36.08 -2.27 12.09
C ALA A 132 35.50 -0.93 11.56
N GLU A 133 34.80 -0.97 10.41
CA GLU A 133 34.25 0.22 9.72
C GLU A 133 32.78 0.50 10.07
N LEU A 134 32.20 -0.29 11.00
CA LEU A 134 30.83 -0.06 11.47
C LEU A 134 30.79 1.16 12.40
N ARG A 135 29.81 2.02 12.16
CA ARG A 135 29.38 3.08 13.09
C ARG A 135 27.93 2.85 13.48
N VAL A 136 27.61 3.11 14.74
CA VAL A 136 26.27 2.96 15.28
C VAL A 136 25.78 4.28 15.84
N LEU A 137 24.57 4.68 15.44
CA LEU A 137 23.82 5.79 16.00
C LEU A 137 22.59 5.22 16.71
N ALA A 138 22.56 5.28 18.04
CA ALA A 138 21.41 4.83 18.81
C ALA A 138 20.57 6.00 19.31
N THR A 139 19.26 5.85 19.40
CA THR A 139 18.39 6.76 20.16
C THR A 139 17.78 6.02 21.34
N SER A 140 17.87 6.60 22.53
CA SER A 140 17.36 5.98 23.77
C SER A 140 17.07 7.04 24.83
N ARG A 141 16.35 6.67 25.88
CA ARG A 141 16.22 7.51 27.09
C ARG A 141 17.42 7.35 28.03
N ALA A 142 18.11 6.23 27.98
CA ALA A 142 19.28 5.90 28.78
C ALA A 142 20.45 5.51 27.86
N VAL A 143 21.65 5.51 28.39
CA VAL A 143 22.85 4.98 27.72
C VAL A 143 22.71 3.45 27.55
N LEU A 144 23.37 2.91 26.52
CA LEU A 144 23.41 1.45 26.30
C LEU A 144 24.40 0.77 27.25
N GLY A 145 25.41 1.47 27.76
CA GLY A 145 26.42 0.94 28.68
C GLY A 145 27.52 0.13 27.99
N VAL A 146 27.72 0.32 26.70
CA VAL A 146 28.73 -0.38 25.90
C VAL A 146 30.07 0.32 25.97
N SER A 147 31.16 -0.44 26.06
CA SER A 147 32.53 0.12 26.09
C SER A 147 32.83 0.92 24.80
N GLY A 148 33.31 2.15 24.98
CA GLY A 148 33.55 3.10 23.86
C GLY A 148 32.31 3.86 23.43
N GLU A 149 31.20 3.73 24.13
CA GLU A 149 30.00 4.55 23.89
C GLU A 149 30.25 6.02 24.17
N THR A 150 29.85 6.85 23.23
CA THR A 150 29.72 8.30 23.45
C THR A 150 28.24 8.62 23.61
N ALA A 151 27.83 9.00 24.82
CA ALA A 151 26.47 9.42 25.07
C ALA A 151 26.38 10.95 24.90
N TRP A 152 25.42 11.38 24.11
CA TRP A 152 25.17 12.81 23.91
C TRP A 152 23.71 13.13 24.26
N LEU A 153 23.51 14.02 25.22
CA LEU A 153 22.20 14.45 25.65
C LEU A 153 21.63 15.47 24.67
N VAL A 154 20.56 15.09 23.97
CA VAL A 154 19.85 16.01 23.08
C VAL A 154 19.23 17.14 23.91
N PRO A 155 19.70 18.38 23.76
CA PRO A 155 19.18 19.50 24.54
C PRO A 155 17.74 19.84 24.09
N PRO A 156 16.95 20.53 24.93
CA PRO A 156 15.72 21.16 24.44
C PRO A 156 16.06 22.25 23.40
N LEU A 157 15.05 22.74 22.68
CA LEU A 157 15.21 23.90 21.80
C LEU A 157 15.58 25.14 22.60
N SER A 158 16.34 26.04 21.99
CA SER A 158 16.72 27.27 22.64
C SER A 158 15.51 28.09 23.12
N LEU A 159 15.60 28.61 24.34
CA LEU A 159 14.57 29.41 24.96
C LEU A 159 14.82 30.91 24.75
N PRO A 160 13.74 31.73 24.61
CA PRO A 160 13.90 33.16 24.57
C PRO A 160 14.37 33.71 25.94
N GLU A 161 15.28 34.67 25.94
CA GLU A 161 15.68 35.37 27.15
C GLU A 161 14.51 36.18 27.74
N PRO A 162 14.45 36.42 29.08
CA PRO A 162 13.33 37.09 29.74
C PRO A 162 12.98 38.50 29.24
N PHE A 163 13.95 39.16 28.64
CA PHE A 163 13.84 40.56 28.16
C PHE A 163 14.41 40.71 26.74
N ASP A 164 14.41 39.61 25.97
CA ASP A 164 14.91 39.63 24.60
C ASP A 164 14.01 40.53 23.72
N THR A 165 14.69 41.43 23.00
CA THR A 165 14.02 42.34 22.04
C THR A 165 13.63 41.61 20.72
N SER A 166 14.14 40.40 20.51
CA SER A 166 13.91 39.58 19.30
C SER A 166 13.77 38.08 19.65
N PRO A 167 12.81 37.69 20.51
CA PRO A 167 12.64 36.30 20.95
C PRO A 167 12.27 35.36 19.80
N GLU A 168 11.92 35.87 18.64
CA GLU A 168 11.68 35.13 17.40
C GLU A 168 12.93 34.38 16.90
N THR A 169 14.13 34.73 17.42
CA THR A 169 15.37 34.00 17.11
C THR A 169 15.48 32.68 17.87
N ALA A 170 14.74 32.52 18.98
CA ALA A 170 14.76 31.27 19.74
C ALA A 170 14.00 30.12 18.97
N GLU A 171 14.62 28.97 18.88
CA GLU A 171 14.10 27.81 18.12
C GLU A 171 12.75 27.34 18.67
N SER A 172 12.54 27.39 20.00
CA SER A 172 11.26 27.05 20.63
C SER A 172 10.13 27.97 20.17
N VAL A 173 10.42 29.27 20.00
CA VAL A 173 9.43 30.25 19.50
C VAL A 173 9.17 30.01 18.01
N GLN A 174 10.21 29.75 17.22
CA GLN A 174 10.08 29.45 15.79
C GLN A 174 9.21 28.20 15.57
N LEU A 175 9.46 27.12 16.33
CA LEU A 175 8.66 25.90 16.25
C LEU A 175 7.21 26.17 16.65
N PHE A 176 6.98 26.84 17.78
CA PHE A 176 5.62 27.14 18.24
C PHE A 176 4.85 27.98 17.21
N VAL A 177 5.46 29.03 16.66
CA VAL A 177 4.84 29.90 15.66
C VAL A 177 4.54 29.16 14.36
N GLU A 178 5.45 28.33 13.87
CA GLU A 178 5.24 27.54 12.67
C GLU A 178 4.10 26.54 12.84
N ARG A 179 4.04 25.81 13.97
CA ARG A 179 2.95 24.93 14.31
C ARG A 179 1.63 25.67 14.55
N ALA A 180 1.69 26.84 15.15
CA ALA A 180 0.53 27.73 15.33
C ALA A 180 -0.06 28.18 13.99
N ARG A 181 0.78 28.51 13.01
CA ARG A 181 0.35 28.88 11.65
C ARG A 181 -0.24 27.69 10.89
N ALA A 182 0.27 26.49 11.08
CA ALA A 182 -0.30 25.29 10.50
C ALA A 182 -1.73 25.02 11.02
N VAL A 183 -2.03 25.37 12.27
CA VAL A 183 -3.34 25.19 12.91
C VAL A 183 -4.28 26.37 12.62
N LYS A 184 -3.75 27.58 12.60
CA LYS A 184 -4.47 28.85 12.38
C LYS A 184 -3.66 29.74 11.46
N THR A 185 -3.99 29.71 10.16
CA THR A 185 -3.22 30.41 9.12
C THR A 185 -3.02 31.90 9.36
N THR A 186 -3.97 32.53 10.08
CA THR A 186 -3.91 33.94 10.46
C THR A 186 -3.06 34.24 11.70
N PHE A 187 -2.46 33.18 12.31
CA PHE A 187 -1.67 33.40 13.52
C PHE A 187 -0.34 34.09 13.20
N ALA A 188 -0.06 35.15 13.88
CA ALA A 188 1.21 35.86 13.83
C ALA A 188 1.61 36.32 15.24
N PRO A 189 2.92 36.37 15.56
CA PRO A 189 3.40 37.08 16.73
C PRO A 189 3.01 38.54 16.64
N THR A 190 2.44 39.08 17.72
CA THR A 190 2.04 40.49 17.87
C THR A 190 2.52 41.00 19.23
N ALA A 191 2.61 42.32 19.41
CA ALA A 191 2.95 42.91 20.70
C ALA A 191 2.02 42.43 21.87
N GLU A 192 0.78 42.09 21.56
CA GLU A 192 -0.21 41.65 22.56
C GLU A 192 -0.03 40.17 22.97
N ASN A 193 0.39 39.26 22.04
CA ASN A 193 0.52 37.82 22.32
C ASN A 193 1.97 37.38 22.59
N HIS A 194 2.93 38.26 22.34
CA HIS A 194 4.35 37.98 22.43
C HIS A 194 4.76 37.44 23.82
N ALA A 195 4.41 38.16 24.88
CA ALA A 195 4.73 37.77 26.26
C ALA A 195 4.15 36.36 26.59
N SER A 196 2.96 36.07 26.10
CA SER A 196 2.34 34.74 26.28
C SER A 196 3.08 33.65 25.54
N ILE A 197 3.54 33.89 24.29
CA ILE A 197 4.35 32.92 23.51
C ILE A 197 5.66 32.62 24.23
N VAL A 198 6.37 33.65 24.70
CA VAL A 198 7.60 33.51 25.50
C VAL A 198 7.34 32.68 26.76
N GLN A 199 6.27 32.99 27.48
CA GLN A 199 5.88 32.26 28.69
C GLN A 199 5.59 30.76 28.38
N ILE A 200 4.82 30.47 27.35
CA ILE A 200 4.54 29.09 26.92
C ILE A 200 5.85 28.33 26.61
N CYS A 201 6.74 28.90 25.78
CA CYS A 201 7.98 28.25 25.41
C CYS A 201 8.86 27.96 26.64
N ARG A 202 8.91 28.88 27.61
CA ARG A 202 9.69 28.70 28.86
C ARG A 202 9.06 27.69 29.80
N GLN A 203 7.74 27.71 29.99
CA GLN A 203 7.02 26.76 30.84
C GLN A 203 7.11 25.32 30.29
N LEU A 204 7.22 25.16 28.98
CA LEU A 204 7.36 23.87 28.32
C LEU A 204 8.83 23.47 28.10
N ASP A 205 9.79 24.17 28.73
CA ASP A 205 11.23 23.89 28.70
C ASP A 205 11.81 23.72 27.29
N GLY A 206 11.18 24.30 26.26
CA GLY A 206 11.59 24.15 24.85
C GLY A 206 11.48 22.71 24.32
N LEU A 207 10.67 21.84 24.94
CA LEU A 207 10.44 20.49 24.48
C LEU A 207 9.57 20.47 23.22
N PRO A 208 10.07 19.96 22.07
CA PRO A 208 9.34 20.03 20.79
C PRO A 208 7.92 19.47 20.85
N LEU A 209 7.73 18.27 21.38
CA LEU A 209 6.41 17.65 21.47
C LEU A 209 5.45 18.46 22.35
N ALA A 210 5.93 19.01 23.47
CA ALA A 210 5.11 19.83 24.36
C ALA A 210 4.67 21.14 23.68
N LEU A 211 5.55 21.76 22.91
CA LEU A 211 5.27 22.95 22.11
C LEU A 211 4.25 22.68 20.99
N GLU A 212 4.36 21.54 20.29
CA GLU A 212 3.40 21.12 19.26
C GLU A 212 2.00 20.88 19.85
N LEU A 213 1.92 20.21 20.99
CA LEU A 213 0.65 20.00 21.71
C LEU A 213 0.01 21.31 22.18
N ALA A 214 0.82 22.26 22.65
CA ALA A 214 0.31 23.58 23.06
C ALA A 214 -0.15 24.41 21.85
N ALA A 215 0.60 24.41 20.75
CA ALA A 215 0.24 25.12 19.52
C ALA A 215 -1.06 24.61 18.91
N ALA A 216 -1.34 23.30 18.97
CA ALA A 216 -2.59 22.70 18.50
C ALA A 216 -3.84 23.27 19.22
N ARG A 217 -3.69 23.76 20.45
CA ARG A 217 -4.79 24.35 21.24
C ARG A 217 -5.19 25.77 20.80
N LEU A 218 -4.42 26.42 19.93
CA LEU A 218 -4.77 27.74 19.38
C LEU A 218 -6.04 27.74 18.52
N ARG A 219 -6.57 26.58 18.16
CA ARG A 219 -7.90 26.45 17.54
C ARG A 219 -9.02 26.91 18.48
N ALA A 220 -8.93 26.57 19.76
CA ALA A 220 -9.97 26.82 20.76
C ALA A 220 -9.57 27.87 21.78
N LEU A 221 -8.28 28.16 21.98
CA LEU A 221 -7.77 29.03 23.00
C LEU A 221 -6.86 30.10 22.41
N THR A 222 -6.75 31.27 23.08
CA THR A 222 -5.74 32.28 22.78
C THR A 222 -4.40 31.90 23.41
N ALA A 223 -3.28 32.40 22.89
CA ALA A 223 -1.96 32.18 23.49
C ALA A 223 -1.90 32.56 24.97
N ARG A 224 -2.58 33.65 25.34
CA ARG A 224 -2.73 34.10 26.74
C ARG A 224 -3.42 33.07 27.61
N GLN A 225 -4.56 32.53 27.14
CA GLN A 225 -5.30 31.50 27.88
C GLN A 225 -4.51 30.19 28.02
N ILE A 226 -3.69 29.86 27.05
CA ILE A 226 -2.78 28.69 27.11
C ILE A 226 -1.71 28.93 28.20
N ALA A 227 -1.05 30.09 28.19
CA ALA A 227 -0.05 30.45 29.19
C ALA A 227 -0.61 30.42 30.62
N GLU A 228 -1.75 31.02 30.84
CA GLU A 228 -2.43 31.08 32.16
C GLU A 228 -2.77 29.66 32.69
N ARG A 229 -3.29 28.76 31.81
CA ARG A 229 -3.64 27.37 32.19
C ARG A 229 -2.43 26.48 32.44
N LEU A 230 -1.35 26.67 31.72
CA LEU A 230 -0.09 25.96 31.97
C LEU A 230 0.48 26.37 33.34
N ASP A 231 0.42 27.66 33.72
CA ASP A 231 0.92 28.16 35.01
C ASP A 231 0.20 27.52 36.21
N ASP A 232 -1.09 27.43 36.16
CA ASP A 232 -1.92 26.83 37.22
C ASP A 232 -1.59 25.36 37.44
N ARG A 233 -1.32 24.63 36.37
CA ARG A 233 -1.09 23.18 36.43
C ARG A 233 0.33 22.80 36.89
N PHE A 234 1.33 23.58 36.50
CA PHE A 234 2.69 23.41 37.00
C PHE A 234 2.81 23.69 38.48
N ARG A 235 2.02 24.58 39.03
CA ARG A 235 1.95 24.84 40.48
C ARG A 235 1.36 23.62 41.25
N LEU A 236 0.39 22.90 40.70
CA LEU A 236 -0.19 21.71 41.31
C LEU A 236 0.77 20.49 41.30
N LEU A 237 1.61 20.34 40.26
CA LEU A 237 2.54 19.20 40.07
C LEU A 237 3.84 19.29 40.86
N THR A 238 4.23 20.50 41.30
CA THR A 238 5.44 20.66 42.13
C THR A 238 5.28 20.15 43.57
N THR A 239 4.05 19.76 43.94
CA THR A 239 3.76 19.21 45.29
C THR A 239 3.78 17.68 45.41
N GLY A 240 3.87 16.94 44.26
CA GLY A 240 3.84 15.47 44.25
C GLY A 240 5.02 14.84 43.49
N ASN A 241 5.77 14.02 44.12
CA ASN A 241 6.85 13.12 43.61
C ASN A 241 8.15 13.77 43.11
N ARG A 242 9.08 14.01 44.04
CA ARG A 242 10.40 14.62 43.82
C ARG A 242 11.44 13.73 43.12
N ALA A 243 11.11 12.49 42.71
CA ALA A 243 12.08 11.50 42.23
C ALA A 243 12.30 11.46 40.72
N ALA A 244 11.44 12.08 39.89
CA ALA A 244 11.58 12.11 38.43
C ALA A 244 12.36 13.36 37.96
N LEU A 245 13.12 13.23 36.87
CA LEU A 245 13.81 14.36 36.26
C LEU A 245 12.81 15.47 35.84
N PRO A 246 13.09 16.77 36.07
CA PRO A 246 12.16 17.86 35.79
C PRO A 246 11.55 17.84 34.38
N ARG A 247 12.32 17.50 33.37
CA ARG A 247 11.86 17.44 31.97
C ARG A 247 10.86 16.33 31.67
N HIS A 248 10.95 15.18 32.37
CA HIS A 248 9.94 14.12 32.26
C HIS A 248 8.61 14.52 32.90
N GLN A 249 8.69 15.31 33.97
CA GLN A 249 7.49 15.87 34.63
C GLN A 249 6.80 16.87 33.70
N THR A 250 7.56 17.74 33.04
CA THR A 250 7.05 18.73 32.08
C THR A 250 6.31 18.08 30.90
N LEU A 251 6.90 17.05 30.28
CA LEU A 251 6.26 16.36 29.17
C LEU A 251 4.99 15.60 29.61
N ARG A 252 5.06 14.89 30.75
CA ARG A 252 3.89 14.20 31.30
C ARG A 252 2.79 15.19 31.62
N ALA A 253 3.12 16.33 32.23
CA ALA A 253 2.18 17.40 32.51
C ALA A 253 1.51 17.96 31.24
N ALA A 254 2.27 18.11 30.16
CA ALA A 254 1.74 18.59 28.88
C ALA A 254 0.78 17.56 28.23
N ILE A 255 1.09 16.26 28.35
CA ILE A 255 0.22 15.19 27.86
C ILE A 255 -1.03 15.08 28.75
N ASP A 256 -0.87 15.07 30.08
CA ASP A 256 -1.99 15.09 31.04
C ASP A 256 -2.95 16.26 30.74
N TRP A 257 -2.38 17.46 30.58
CA TRP A 257 -3.18 18.65 30.24
C TRP A 257 -3.93 18.50 28.90
N SER A 258 -3.26 17.96 27.89
CA SER A 258 -3.89 17.70 26.59
C SER A 258 -4.99 16.63 26.71
N TYR A 259 -4.78 15.59 27.50
CA TYR A 259 -5.74 14.53 27.75
C TYR A 259 -6.98 15.02 28.52
N ASP A 260 -6.80 15.85 29.55
CA ASP A 260 -7.92 16.37 30.35
C ASP A 260 -8.79 17.40 29.60
N LEU A 261 -8.27 17.97 28.51
CA LEU A 261 -9.03 18.83 27.59
C LEU A 261 -9.82 18.03 26.54
N LEU A 262 -9.67 16.70 26.52
CA LEU A 262 -10.46 15.83 25.68
C LEU A 262 -11.85 15.61 26.31
N GLU A 263 -12.83 15.43 25.45
CA GLU A 263 -14.13 14.92 25.86
C GLU A 263 -14.03 13.45 26.33
N PRO A 264 -14.96 12.99 27.19
CA PRO A 264 -14.90 11.61 27.72
C PRO A 264 -14.80 10.51 26.62
N ARG A 265 -15.46 10.72 25.47
CA ARG A 265 -15.40 9.78 24.32
C ARG A 265 -14.05 9.81 23.61
N GLU A 266 -13.42 10.99 23.50
CA GLU A 266 -12.07 11.13 22.93
C GLU A 266 -11.02 10.49 23.85
N GLN A 267 -11.14 10.68 25.16
CA GLN A 267 -10.27 10.02 26.15
C GLN A 267 -10.38 8.49 26.07
N LEU A 268 -11.61 7.99 25.90
CA LEU A 268 -11.88 6.57 25.76
C LEU A 268 -11.23 6.02 24.48
N LEU A 269 -11.48 6.64 23.32
CA LEU A 269 -10.90 6.19 22.07
C LEU A 269 -9.39 6.30 22.09
N LEU A 270 -8.79 7.40 22.56
CA LEU A 270 -7.35 7.55 22.66
C LEU A 270 -6.72 6.42 23.50
N ALA A 271 -7.34 6.06 24.63
CA ALA A 271 -6.90 4.95 25.46
C ALA A 271 -6.96 3.62 24.68
N ARG A 272 -8.06 3.33 24.01
CA ARG A 272 -8.27 2.10 23.22
C ARG A 272 -7.32 2.01 22.01
N LEU A 273 -6.99 3.10 21.33
CA LEU A 273 -6.05 3.15 20.21
C LEU A 273 -4.61 2.77 20.59
N SER A 274 -4.27 2.80 21.89
CA SER A 274 -2.96 2.39 22.40
C SER A 274 -2.63 0.92 22.15
N VAL A 275 -3.62 0.09 21.82
CA VAL A 275 -3.44 -1.34 21.54
C VAL A 275 -2.71 -1.57 20.22
N PHE A 276 -2.71 -0.60 19.28
CA PHE A 276 -2.03 -0.73 18.00
C PHE A 276 -0.53 -0.44 18.11
N SER A 277 0.26 -1.22 17.36
CA SER A 277 1.70 -1.04 17.17
C SER A 277 1.99 -0.66 15.71
N GLY A 278 2.88 0.33 15.49
CA GLY A 278 3.25 0.76 14.13
C GLY A 278 2.17 1.55 13.36
N GLY A 279 1.02 1.77 13.97
CA GLY A 279 -0.12 2.49 13.38
C GLY A 279 -1.32 1.60 13.08
N PHE A 280 -2.38 2.22 12.55
CA PHE A 280 -3.67 1.55 12.28
C PHE A 280 -4.40 2.22 11.12
N THR A 281 -5.30 1.47 10.48
CA THR A 281 -6.29 1.99 9.53
C THR A 281 -7.56 2.37 10.29
N LEU A 282 -8.41 3.18 9.68
CA LEU A 282 -9.70 3.54 10.29
C LEU A 282 -10.58 2.30 10.50
N ASP A 283 -10.61 1.38 9.53
CA ASP A 283 -11.33 0.11 9.64
C ASP A 283 -10.86 -0.71 10.87
N ALA A 284 -9.55 -0.78 11.11
CA ALA A 284 -9.01 -1.44 12.30
C ALA A 284 -9.45 -0.74 13.60
N ALA A 285 -9.42 0.61 13.63
CA ALA A 285 -9.87 1.36 14.80
C ALA A 285 -11.38 1.16 15.07
N GLU A 286 -12.21 1.18 14.03
CA GLU A 286 -13.65 0.93 14.14
C GLU A 286 -13.95 -0.48 14.66
N GLN A 287 -13.29 -1.51 14.14
CA GLN A 287 -13.58 -2.89 14.53
C GLN A 287 -13.02 -3.27 15.90
N VAL A 288 -11.84 -2.75 16.24
CA VAL A 288 -11.17 -3.10 17.51
C VAL A 288 -11.65 -2.23 18.68
N CYS A 289 -11.79 -0.91 18.46
CA CYS A 289 -12.03 0.05 19.55
C CYS A 289 -13.51 0.34 19.81
N SER A 290 -14.43 0.00 18.90
CA SER A 290 -15.85 0.27 19.09
C SER A 290 -16.50 -0.68 20.12
N ALA A 291 -17.54 -0.18 20.79
CA ALA A 291 -18.41 -0.92 21.69
C ALA A 291 -19.72 -0.13 21.85
N ASP A 292 -20.63 -0.57 22.73
CA ASP A 292 -21.91 0.12 22.99
C ASP A 292 -21.71 1.58 23.43
N ASP A 293 -20.62 1.88 24.13
CA ASP A 293 -20.24 3.21 24.60
C ASP A 293 -19.52 4.06 23.53
N LEU A 294 -19.11 3.44 22.42
CA LEU A 294 -18.42 4.07 21.29
C LEU A 294 -18.80 3.37 19.98
N PRO A 295 -19.92 3.70 19.34
CA PRO A 295 -20.34 3.09 18.08
C PRO A 295 -19.34 3.33 16.94
N PRO A 296 -19.23 2.40 15.95
CA PRO A 296 -18.27 2.53 14.85
C PRO A 296 -18.34 3.87 14.07
N PRO A 297 -19.50 4.47 13.77
CA PRO A 297 -19.55 5.75 13.09
C PRO A 297 -18.88 6.90 13.85
N ASP A 298 -18.92 6.88 15.19
CA ASP A 298 -18.34 7.93 16.02
C ASP A 298 -16.79 7.85 16.05
N VAL A 299 -16.22 6.67 15.80
CA VAL A 299 -14.75 6.47 15.82
C VAL A 299 -14.05 7.36 14.81
N LEU A 300 -14.61 7.49 13.59
CA LEU A 300 -14.06 8.34 12.55
C LEU A 300 -13.95 9.80 12.98
N ASP A 301 -15.06 10.35 13.47
CA ASP A 301 -15.14 11.76 13.85
C ASP A 301 -14.14 12.04 14.99
N ILE A 302 -14.08 11.15 15.97
CA ILE A 302 -13.17 11.29 17.11
C ILE A 302 -11.69 11.11 16.68
N VAL A 303 -11.37 10.19 15.77
CA VAL A 303 -9.99 10.08 15.22
C VAL A 303 -9.61 11.37 14.52
N ALA A 304 -10.52 11.97 13.72
CA ALA A 304 -10.26 13.24 13.06
C ALA A 304 -10.00 14.37 14.08
N GLU A 305 -10.78 14.44 15.16
CA GLU A 305 -10.58 15.40 16.25
C GLU A 305 -9.24 15.17 16.98
N LEU A 306 -8.85 13.92 17.25
CA LEU A 306 -7.55 13.58 17.84
C LEU A 306 -6.38 13.95 16.94
N VAL A 307 -6.53 13.82 15.60
CA VAL A 307 -5.55 14.31 14.62
C VAL A 307 -5.43 15.82 14.68
N GLU A 308 -6.58 16.53 14.74
CA GLU A 308 -6.60 17.98 14.87
C GLU A 308 -5.94 18.47 16.16
N LYS A 309 -6.05 17.68 17.24
CA LYS A 309 -5.44 17.96 18.55
C LYS A 309 -3.98 17.49 18.63
N SER A 310 -3.39 16.99 17.55
CA SER A 310 -2.01 16.51 17.44
C SER A 310 -1.66 15.34 18.38
N LEU A 311 -2.65 14.58 18.81
CA LEU A 311 -2.49 13.37 19.62
C LEU A 311 -2.38 12.11 18.75
N VAL A 312 -2.95 12.15 17.56
CA VAL A 312 -2.83 11.15 16.52
C VAL A 312 -2.20 11.80 15.29
N GLN A 313 -1.28 11.12 14.64
CA GLN A 313 -0.68 11.55 13.38
C GLN A 313 -1.33 10.77 12.24
N MET A 314 -1.64 11.44 11.15
CA MET A 314 -2.09 10.83 9.91
C MET A 314 -0.95 10.85 8.88
N SER A 315 -0.76 9.77 8.17
CA SER A 315 0.15 9.66 7.03
C SER A 315 -0.57 9.03 5.85
N ASP A 316 -0.27 9.51 4.66
CA ASP A 316 -0.71 8.91 3.41
C ASP A 316 0.33 7.84 3.02
N ALA A 317 0.03 6.59 3.25
CA ALA A 317 0.84 5.49 2.76
C ALA A 317 0.02 4.68 1.74
N ASP A 318 0.57 4.55 0.52
CA ASP A 318 0.02 3.69 -0.54
C ASP A 318 -1.52 3.69 -0.64
N ASP A 319 -2.12 4.92 -0.70
CA ASP A 319 -3.54 5.12 -0.95
C ASP A 319 -4.51 4.84 0.22
N THR A 320 -4.00 4.53 1.40
CA THR A 320 -4.81 4.44 2.61
C THR A 320 -4.32 5.42 3.66
N ALA A 321 -5.26 6.17 4.26
CA ALA A 321 -4.95 6.95 5.44
C ALA A 321 -4.52 6.01 6.57
N ARG A 322 -3.30 6.15 7.03
CA ARG A 322 -2.81 5.47 8.22
C ARG A 322 -2.67 6.45 9.36
N TYR A 323 -3.07 6.01 10.51
CA TYR A 323 -3.03 6.78 11.75
C TYR A 323 -2.04 6.14 12.70
N ARG A 324 -1.31 6.93 13.44
CA ARG A 324 -0.41 6.43 14.49
C ARG A 324 -0.37 7.37 15.68
N LEU A 325 -0.14 6.80 16.85
CA LEU A 325 0.22 7.57 18.03
C LEU A 325 1.76 7.70 18.09
N LEU A 326 2.24 8.88 18.50
CA LEU A 326 3.62 8.97 18.93
C LEU A 326 3.85 8.02 20.11
N GLU A 327 5.00 7.36 20.18
CA GLU A 327 5.26 6.31 21.18
C GLU A 327 5.03 6.80 22.62
N THR A 328 5.41 8.04 22.92
CA THR A 328 5.16 8.64 24.24
C THR A 328 3.67 8.81 24.54
N VAL A 329 2.88 9.19 23.53
CA VAL A 329 1.41 9.32 23.67
C VAL A 329 0.77 7.93 23.78
N ARG A 330 1.26 6.96 23.00
CA ARG A 330 0.79 5.56 23.03
C ARG A 330 1.02 4.92 24.42
N GLN A 331 2.21 5.11 25.02
CA GLN A 331 2.52 4.61 26.35
C GLN A 331 1.60 5.24 27.42
N TYR A 332 1.40 6.55 27.34
CA TYR A 332 0.46 7.26 28.22
C TYR A 332 -0.98 6.73 28.06
N ALA A 333 -1.44 6.58 26.83
CA ALA A 333 -2.77 6.06 26.52
C ALA A 333 -2.95 4.60 26.99
N ALA A 334 -1.88 3.78 26.91
CA ALA A 334 -1.89 2.40 27.44
C ALA A 334 -2.01 2.37 28.97
N GLU A 335 -1.37 3.31 29.71
CA GLU A 335 -1.59 3.46 31.16
C GLU A 335 -3.05 3.74 31.47
N ARG A 336 -3.68 4.69 30.70
CA ARG A 336 -5.11 5.00 30.85
C ARG A 336 -6.00 3.81 30.52
N LEU A 337 -5.67 3.00 29.50
CA LEU A 337 -6.39 1.77 29.18
C LEU A 337 -6.29 0.74 30.31
N GLY A 338 -5.09 0.59 30.93
CA GLY A 338 -4.88 -0.24 32.10
C GLY A 338 -5.73 0.15 33.31
N GLU A 339 -5.82 1.46 33.58
CA GLU A 339 -6.66 2.01 34.66
C GLU A 339 -8.16 1.73 34.44
N ARG A 340 -8.59 1.58 33.18
CA ARG A 340 -9.97 1.22 32.80
C ARG A 340 -10.24 -0.28 32.88
N GLY A 341 -9.20 -1.10 33.00
CA GLY A 341 -9.31 -2.57 33.03
C GLY A 341 -9.67 -3.21 31.69
N GLU A 342 -9.59 -2.48 30.58
CA GLU A 342 -10.01 -2.95 29.25
C GLU A 342 -8.87 -3.61 28.44
N THR A 343 -7.64 -3.61 28.95
CA THR A 343 -6.42 -4.06 28.21
C THR A 343 -6.58 -5.44 27.60
N GLY A 344 -7.00 -6.44 28.37
CA GLY A 344 -7.13 -7.82 27.91
C GLY A 344 -8.19 -7.99 26.81
N LEU A 345 -9.32 -7.27 26.94
CA LEU A 345 -10.41 -7.28 25.95
C LEU A 345 -9.94 -6.69 24.61
N LEU A 346 -9.26 -5.55 24.67
CA LEU A 346 -8.80 -4.86 23.46
C LEU A 346 -7.67 -5.63 22.75
N GLN A 347 -6.75 -6.23 23.51
CA GLN A 347 -5.69 -7.08 22.95
C GLN A 347 -6.28 -8.30 22.24
N ARG A 348 -7.32 -8.91 22.80
CA ARG A 348 -8.03 -10.02 22.17
C ARG A 348 -8.69 -9.58 20.87
N ARG A 349 -9.48 -8.50 20.86
CA ARG A 349 -10.12 -7.96 19.66
C ARG A 349 -9.10 -7.57 18.57
N HIS A 350 -7.99 -6.99 19.00
CA HIS A 350 -6.87 -6.69 18.11
C HIS A 350 -6.33 -7.96 17.44
N ALA A 351 -6.06 -9.02 18.20
CA ALA A 351 -5.57 -10.28 17.67
C ALA A 351 -6.59 -10.96 16.74
N GLU A 352 -7.88 -10.96 17.09
CA GLU A 352 -8.97 -11.48 16.26
C GLU A 352 -9.11 -10.71 14.94
N PHE A 353 -8.96 -9.38 14.95
CA PHE A 353 -8.99 -8.54 13.73
C PHE A 353 -7.83 -8.88 12.78
N PHE A 354 -6.59 -8.94 13.28
CA PHE A 354 -5.44 -9.25 12.46
C PHE A 354 -5.39 -10.72 12.02
N PHE A 355 -5.98 -11.62 12.78
CA PHE A 355 -6.24 -12.98 12.33
C PHE A 355 -7.23 -13.01 11.17
N ALA A 356 -8.34 -12.29 11.23
CA ALA A 356 -9.31 -12.18 10.15
C ALA A 356 -8.67 -11.57 8.88
N LEU A 357 -7.79 -10.58 9.03
CA LEU A 357 -7.02 -10.01 7.92
C LEU A 357 -6.08 -11.05 7.29
N ALA A 358 -5.40 -11.89 8.09
CA ALA A 358 -4.55 -12.94 7.58
C ALA A 358 -5.35 -14.03 6.83
N VAL A 359 -6.55 -14.38 7.32
CA VAL A 359 -7.48 -15.30 6.63
C VAL A 359 -7.91 -14.73 5.27
N GLN A 360 -8.23 -13.45 5.20
CA GLN A 360 -8.57 -12.79 3.93
C GLN A 360 -7.38 -12.77 2.95
N ALA A 361 -6.17 -12.54 3.45
CA ALA A 361 -4.99 -12.41 2.62
C ALA A 361 -4.53 -13.76 2.02
N GLU A 362 -4.65 -14.87 2.77
CA GLU A 362 -4.05 -16.16 2.42
C GLU A 362 -4.36 -16.61 0.98
N PRO A 363 -5.62 -16.65 0.49
CA PRO A 363 -5.92 -17.11 -0.86
C PRO A 363 -5.32 -16.22 -1.95
N HIS A 364 -5.10 -14.94 -1.67
CA HIS A 364 -4.56 -13.98 -2.63
C HIS A 364 -3.02 -14.01 -2.74
N LEU A 365 -2.34 -14.52 -1.72
CA LEU A 365 -0.87 -14.57 -1.69
C LEU A 365 -0.25 -15.55 -2.70
N ILE A 366 -1.04 -16.39 -3.33
CA ILE A 366 -0.63 -17.30 -4.42
C ILE A 366 -1.26 -16.93 -5.77
N THR A 367 -1.78 -15.73 -5.92
CA THR A 367 -2.40 -15.23 -7.15
C THR A 367 -1.66 -13.99 -7.68
N ALA A 368 -2.11 -13.46 -8.82
CA ALA A 368 -1.61 -12.20 -9.38
C ALA A 368 -1.84 -10.98 -8.44
N ALA A 369 -2.77 -11.07 -7.48
CA ALA A 369 -3.02 -10.05 -6.46
C ALA A 369 -1.96 -10.02 -5.33
N ARG A 370 -1.01 -10.98 -5.29
CA ARG A 370 0.01 -11.11 -4.25
C ARG A 370 0.75 -9.80 -3.92
N PRO A 371 1.24 -8.99 -4.88
CA PRO A 371 2.00 -7.79 -4.54
C PRO A 371 1.21 -6.81 -3.67
N ALA A 372 -0.06 -6.60 -3.97
CA ALA A 372 -0.94 -5.72 -3.20
C ALA A 372 -1.18 -6.24 -1.77
N TRP A 373 -1.43 -7.56 -1.62
CA TRP A 373 -1.66 -8.16 -0.31
C TRP A 373 -0.40 -8.28 0.54
N VAL A 374 0.76 -8.53 -0.08
CA VAL A 374 2.06 -8.48 0.61
C VAL A 374 2.35 -7.07 1.12
N GLY A 375 2.09 -6.04 0.32
CA GLY A 375 2.19 -4.63 0.75
C GLY A 375 1.26 -4.34 1.93
N ARG A 376 -0.02 -4.73 1.84
CA ARG A 376 -1.02 -4.53 2.91
C ARG A 376 -0.61 -5.20 4.21
N LEU A 377 -0.23 -6.49 4.18
CA LEU A 377 0.25 -7.20 5.38
C LEU A 377 1.58 -6.63 5.90
N GLY A 378 2.45 -6.16 5.01
CA GLY A 378 3.71 -5.51 5.37
C GLY A 378 3.51 -4.25 6.19
N HIS A 379 2.52 -3.42 5.84
CA HIS A 379 2.13 -2.25 6.64
C HIS A 379 1.57 -2.63 8.02
N GLU A 380 1.01 -3.83 8.17
CA GLU A 380 0.45 -4.33 9.43
C GLU A 380 1.40 -5.28 10.19
N LEU A 381 2.66 -5.40 9.75
CA LEU A 381 3.59 -6.37 10.32
C LEU A 381 3.78 -6.22 11.83
N ASP A 382 3.84 -4.99 12.34
CA ASP A 382 4.00 -4.73 13.76
C ASP A 382 2.74 -5.10 14.57
N ASN A 383 1.56 -4.90 14.00
CA ASN A 383 0.30 -5.36 14.58
C ASN A 383 0.18 -6.89 14.55
N LEU A 384 0.60 -7.53 13.45
CA LEU A 384 0.67 -9.00 13.35
C LEU A 384 1.63 -9.59 14.36
N ARG A 385 2.81 -8.99 14.58
CA ARG A 385 3.76 -9.38 15.62
C ARG A 385 3.14 -9.29 17.01
N GLN A 386 2.39 -8.22 17.27
CA GLN A 386 1.70 -8.05 18.55
C GLN A 386 0.59 -9.10 18.73
N ALA A 387 -0.18 -9.40 17.69
CA ALA A 387 -1.19 -10.45 17.70
C ALA A 387 -0.58 -11.84 17.96
N LEU A 388 0.55 -12.14 17.30
CA LEU A 388 1.32 -13.38 17.52
C LEU A 388 1.87 -13.48 18.95
N ALA A 389 2.42 -12.40 19.49
CA ALA A 389 2.95 -12.38 20.87
C ALA A 389 1.82 -12.57 21.90
N TRP A 390 0.69 -11.88 21.73
CA TRP A 390 -0.45 -12.02 22.62
C TRP A 390 -1.05 -13.43 22.56
N SER A 391 -1.25 -13.99 21.34
CA SER A 391 -1.86 -15.31 21.16
C SER A 391 -0.97 -16.42 21.74
N ARG A 392 0.37 -16.31 21.63
CA ARG A 392 1.31 -17.27 22.21
C ARG A 392 1.10 -17.48 23.72
N ASP A 393 0.81 -16.39 24.46
CA ASP A 393 0.73 -16.40 25.91
C ASP A 393 -0.73 -16.50 26.42
N GLY A 394 -1.73 -16.23 25.56
CA GLY A 394 -3.13 -16.12 25.96
C GLY A 394 -4.14 -17.01 25.20
N ASP A 395 -3.81 -17.46 23.97
CA ASP A 395 -4.72 -18.27 23.13
C ASP A 395 -3.91 -19.15 22.17
N GLU A 396 -3.54 -20.35 22.66
CA GLU A 396 -2.71 -21.30 21.90
C GLU A 396 -3.34 -21.74 20.57
N GLU A 397 -4.66 -21.86 20.50
CA GLU A 397 -5.37 -22.23 19.26
C GLU A 397 -5.24 -21.13 18.20
N LEU A 398 -5.51 -19.89 18.59
CA LEU A 398 -5.32 -18.74 17.72
C LEU A 398 -3.85 -18.61 17.27
N HIS A 399 -2.90 -18.88 18.16
CA HIS A 399 -1.48 -18.85 17.84
C HIS A 399 -1.12 -19.84 16.74
N VAL A 400 -1.51 -21.10 16.87
CA VAL A 400 -1.27 -22.15 15.86
C VAL A 400 -1.86 -21.75 14.51
N ARG A 401 -3.09 -21.26 14.49
CA ARG A 401 -3.81 -20.86 13.29
C ARG A 401 -3.16 -19.66 12.61
N LEU A 402 -2.86 -18.60 13.35
CA LEU A 402 -2.25 -17.38 12.81
C LEU A 402 -0.86 -17.64 12.23
N VAL A 403 -0.02 -18.41 12.95
CA VAL A 403 1.31 -18.79 12.46
C VAL A 403 1.23 -19.62 11.18
N GLY A 404 0.28 -20.56 11.09
CA GLY A 404 0.08 -21.37 9.87
C GLY A 404 -0.35 -20.56 8.65
N LEU A 405 -1.24 -19.57 8.84
CA LEU A 405 -1.77 -18.70 7.76
C LEU A 405 -0.74 -17.76 7.14
N LEU A 406 0.28 -17.35 7.91
CA LEU A 406 1.28 -16.37 7.45
C LEU A 406 2.39 -16.98 6.57
N HIS A 407 2.33 -18.28 6.23
CA HIS A 407 3.34 -18.95 5.42
C HIS A 407 3.68 -18.22 4.12
N TRP A 408 2.67 -17.91 3.30
CA TRP A 408 2.87 -17.27 1.99
C TRP A 408 3.36 -15.83 2.10
N PHE A 409 3.02 -15.13 3.18
CA PHE A 409 3.56 -13.82 3.49
C PHE A 409 5.06 -13.91 3.80
N TRP A 410 5.49 -14.80 4.70
CA TRP A 410 6.90 -15.00 5.00
C TRP A 410 7.70 -15.50 3.79
N TYR A 411 7.11 -16.40 2.99
CA TYR A 411 7.71 -16.81 1.73
C TYR A 411 7.98 -15.63 0.80
N SER A 412 7.00 -14.74 0.66
CA SER A 412 7.04 -13.60 -0.26
C SER A 412 7.98 -12.49 0.19
N THR A 413 8.13 -12.27 1.50
CA THR A 413 8.89 -11.16 2.09
C THR A 413 10.32 -11.55 2.51
N GLY A 414 10.62 -12.84 2.58
CA GLY A 414 11.91 -13.33 3.05
C GLY A 414 12.14 -13.22 4.57
N HIS A 415 11.11 -12.98 5.37
CA HIS A 415 11.18 -12.94 6.84
C HIS A 415 11.34 -14.35 7.47
N TRP A 416 12.11 -15.21 6.85
CA TRP A 416 12.25 -16.62 7.26
C TRP A 416 12.84 -16.83 8.65
N PRO A 417 13.81 -16.04 9.14
CA PRO A 417 14.30 -16.17 10.51
C PRO A 417 13.21 -15.93 11.56
N GLU A 418 12.42 -14.87 11.38
CA GLU A 418 11.27 -14.53 12.24
C GLU A 418 10.18 -15.61 12.17
N ALA A 419 9.81 -16.03 10.94
CA ALA A 419 8.84 -17.10 10.72
C ALA A 419 9.21 -18.38 11.51
N ARG A 420 10.49 -18.77 11.49
CA ARG A 420 10.98 -19.96 12.21
C ARG A 420 10.82 -19.83 13.72
N GLN A 421 11.00 -18.64 14.28
CA GLN A 421 10.81 -18.40 15.70
C GLN A 421 9.33 -18.61 16.10
N TRP A 422 8.41 -18.02 15.31
CA TRP A 422 6.97 -18.21 15.53
C TRP A 422 6.53 -19.66 15.29
N LEU A 423 7.05 -20.31 14.26
CA LEU A 423 6.81 -21.73 14.00
C LEU A 423 7.29 -22.62 15.14
N ARG A 424 8.46 -22.36 15.70
CA ARG A 424 8.95 -23.11 16.86
C ARG A 424 8.01 -22.96 18.06
N SER A 425 7.58 -21.74 18.39
CA SER A 425 6.64 -21.52 19.50
C SER A 425 5.30 -22.22 19.26
N ALA A 426 4.74 -22.16 18.06
CA ALA A 426 3.49 -22.83 17.73
C ALA A 426 3.61 -24.38 17.73
N LEU A 427 4.75 -24.91 17.32
CA LEU A 427 5.01 -26.36 17.33
C LEU A 427 5.15 -26.95 18.76
N THR A 428 5.48 -26.12 19.78
CA THR A 428 5.49 -26.57 21.20
C THR A 428 4.09 -26.77 21.77
N VAL A 429 3.06 -26.19 21.14
CA VAL A 429 1.66 -26.42 21.52
C VAL A 429 1.34 -27.91 21.29
N PRO A 430 0.85 -28.64 22.28
CA PRO A 430 0.55 -30.06 22.15
C PRO A 430 -0.46 -30.32 21.01
N ALA A 431 -0.18 -31.33 20.19
CA ALA A 431 -1.16 -31.80 19.23
C ALA A 431 -2.36 -32.40 19.99
N GLY A 432 -3.56 -31.90 19.73
CA GLY A 432 -4.78 -32.50 20.27
C GLY A 432 -4.98 -33.93 19.75
N GLU A 433 -5.90 -34.67 20.37
CA GLU A 433 -6.21 -36.07 20.00
C GLU A 433 -6.77 -36.22 18.58
N ARG A 434 -7.32 -35.13 17.98
CA ARG A 434 -7.91 -35.15 16.63
C ARG A 434 -7.03 -34.40 15.63
N PRO A 435 -6.84 -34.95 14.41
CA PRO A 435 -6.20 -34.23 13.32
C PRO A 435 -6.93 -32.92 13.03
N THR A 436 -6.19 -31.82 12.92
CA THR A 436 -6.76 -30.51 12.54
C THR A 436 -6.08 -29.96 11.30
N ARG A 437 -6.86 -29.25 10.47
CA ARG A 437 -6.37 -28.52 9.30
C ARG A 437 -5.29 -27.51 9.71
N ASP A 438 -5.49 -26.81 10.82
CA ASP A 438 -4.58 -25.78 11.32
C ASP A 438 -3.20 -26.37 11.71
N ARG A 439 -3.19 -27.56 12.32
CA ARG A 439 -1.94 -28.28 12.62
C ARG A 439 -1.23 -28.75 11.36
N ALA A 440 -1.97 -29.21 10.36
CA ALA A 440 -1.41 -29.58 9.06
C ALA A 440 -0.81 -28.36 8.35
N ALA A 441 -1.46 -27.20 8.36
CA ALA A 441 -0.97 -25.95 7.80
C ALA A 441 0.29 -25.45 8.51
N LEU A 442 0.34 -25.55 9.86
CA LEU A 442 1.52 -25.21 10.66
C LEU A 442 2.72 -26.08 10.28
N LEU A 443 2.53 -27.40 10.20
CA LEU A 443 3.59 -28.36 9.84
C LEU A 443 4.04 -28.16 8.39
N PHE A 444 3.11 -27.92 7.47
CA PHE A 444 3.43 -27.54 6.11
C PHE A 444 4.31 -26.28 6.07
N SER A 445 3.93 -25.23 6.79
CA SER A 445 4.71 -23.99 6.86
C SER A 445 6.13 -24.23 7.38
N ALA A 446 6.28 -25.04 8.45
CA ALA A 446 7.57 -25.39 9.03
C ALA A 446 8.44 -26.18 8.04
N GLY A 447 7.87 -27.17 7.38
CA GLY A 447 8.56 -28.00 6.40
C GLY A 447 8.91 -27.26 5.12
N ALA A 448 8.03 -26.40 4.63
CA ALA A 448 8.27 -25.59 3.42
C ALA A 448 9.40 -24.57 3.65
N ILE A 449 9.42 -23.87 4.79
CA ILE A 449 10.51 -22.95 5.15
C ILE A 449 11.82 -23.73 5.34
N ALA A 450 11.79 -24.91 5.96
CA ALA A 450 12.97 -25.78 6.09
C ALA A 450 13.51 -26.21 4.71
N SER A 451 12.65 -26.53 3.74
CA SER A 451 13.03 -26.86 2.36
C SER A 451 13.72 -25.68 1.66
N LEU A 452 13.15 -24.47 1.80
CA LEU A 452 13.73 -23.24 1.24
C LEU A 452 15.10 -22.90 1.85
N GLN A 453 15.33 -23.30 3.11
CA GLN A 453 16.59 -23.11 3.83
C GLN A 453 17.60 -24.25 3.62
N ALA A 454 17.38 -25.12 2.65
CA ALA A 454 18.23 -26.30 2.36
C ALA A 454 18.44 -27.24 3.57
N ARG A 455 17.35 -27.51 4.34
CA ARG A 455 17.31 -28.42 5.49
C ARG A 455 16.43 -29.64 5.18
N PRO A 456 16.84 -30.51 4.27
CA PRO A 456 15.95 -31.55 3.74
C PRO A 456 15.48 -32.56 4.81
N GLN A 457 16.29 -32.86 5.83
CA GLN A 457 15.90 -33.81 6.89
C GLN A 457 14.76 -33.27 7.75
N SER A 458 14.89 -32.01 8.22
CA SER A 458 13.83 -31.35 9.00
C SER A 458 12.57 -31.13 8.17
N ALA A 459 12.74 -30.75 6.88
CA ALA A 459 11.63 -30.57 5.96
C ALA A 459 10.83 -31.86 5.75
N GLN A 460 11.52 -33.00 5.52
CA GLN A 460 10.85 -34.29 5.32
C GLN A 460 10.01 -34.71 6.52
N VAL A 461 10.52 -34.54 7.76
CA VAL A 461 9.76 -34.89 8.97
C VAL A 461 8.43 -34.11 9.02
N HIS A 462 8.49 -32.79 8.91
CA HIS A 462 7.30 -31.96 9.03
C HIS A 462 6.33 -32.15 7.85
N LEU A 463 6.86 -32.28 6.61
CA LEU A 463 6.00 -32.41 5.42
C LEU A 463 5.34 -33.80 5.35
N THR A 464 5.98 -34.85 5.81
CA THR A 464 5.34 -36.18 5.87
C THR A 464 4.17 -36.20 6.87
N GLU A 465 4.36 -35.54 8.04
CA GLU A 465 3.28 -35.40 9.01
C GLU A 465 2.16 -34.49 8.46
N ALA A 466 2.52 -33.37 7.79
CA ALA A 466 1.55 -32.48 7.14
C ALA A 466 0.72 -33.20 6.07
N GLU A 467 1.33 -34.04 5.22
CA GLU A 467 0.64 -34.87 4.24
C GLU A 467 -0.38 -35.81 4.91
N THR A 468 0.04 -36.48 5.98
CA THR A 468 -0.83 -37.42 6.72
C THR A 468 -2.05 -36.71 7.30
N LEU A 469 -1.84 -35.54 7.92
CA LEU A 469 -2.92 -34.74 8.49
C LEU A 469 -3.82 -34.14 7.39
N ALA A 470 -3.24 -33.58 6.32
CA ALA A 470 -4.01 -33.02 5.21
C ALA A 470 -4.90 -34.08 4.55
N GLN A 471 -4.38 -35.29 4.36
CA GLN A 471 -5.17 -36.40 3.84
C GLN A 471 -6.30 -36.80 4.78
N SER A 472 -6.05 -36.87 6.09
CA SER A 472 -7.07 -37.23 7.10
C SER A 472 -8.16 -36.19 7.26
N THR A 473 -7.84 -34.90 7.00
CA THR A 473 -8.78 -33.78 7.10
C THR A 473 -9.46 -33.43 5.76
N GLY A 474 -9.08 -34.10 4.67
CA GLY A 474 -9.64 -33.88 3.33
C GLY A 474 -9.21 -32.54 2.70
N ASP A 475 -8.07 -31.96 3.11
CA ASP A 475 -7.53 -30.73 2.49
C ASP A 475 -6.60 -31.10 1.32
N ASP A 476 -7.19 -31.36 0.16
CA ASP A 476 -6.46 -31.79 -1.03
C ASP A 476 -5.49 -30.71 -1.55
N ARG A 477 -5.80 -29.43 -1.37
CA ARG A 477 -4.90 -28.31 -1.72
C ARG A 477 -3.63 -28.35 -0.87
N LEU A 478 -3.77 -28.39 0.44
CA LEU A 478 -2.65 -28.46 1.37
C LEU A 478 -1.82 -29.73 1.13
N LEU A 479 -2.49 -30.85 0.85
CA LEU A 479 -1.85 -32.13 0.52
C LEU A 479 -0.96 -32.01 -0.74
N ALA A 480 -1.46 -31.37 -1.80
CA ALA A 480 -0.70 -31.18 -3.03
C ALA A 480 0.52 -30.29 -2.81
N TYR A 481 0.39 -29.19 -2.08
CA TYR A 481 1.51 -28.34 -1.74
C TYR A 481 2.53 -29.04 -0.81
N ALA A 482 2.09 -29.80 0.18
CA ALA A 482 2.96 -30.55 1.08
C ALA A 482 3.79 -31.59 0.32
N ARG A 483 3.19 -32.32 -0.62
CA ARG A 483 3.86 -33.25 -1.54
C ARG A 483 4.89 -32.53 -2.40
N ASN A 484 4.53 -31.39 -2.97
CA ASN A 484 5.41 -30.62 -3.83
C ASN A 484 6.66 -30.11 -3.08
N TYR A 485 6.51 -29.59 -1.87
CA TYR A 485 7.63 -29.16 -1.03
C TYR A 485 8.45 -30.32 -0.46
N ARG A 486 7.82 -31.47 -0.16
CA ARG A 486 8.54 -32.68 0.20
C ARG A 486 9.41 -33.18 -0.95
N ALA A 487 8.88 -33.13 -2.17
CA ALA A 487 9.68 -33.42 -3.36
C ALA A 487 10.84 -32.44 -3.53
N MET A 488 10.68 -31.16 -3.22
CA MET A 488 11.78 -30.19 -3.18
C MET A 488 12.90 -30.66 -2.23
N ALA A 489 12.55 -31.06 -1.01
CA ALA A 489 13.50 -31.54 -0.03
C ALA A 489 14.22 -32.83 -0.48
N LEU A 490 13.49 -33.74 -1.12
CA LEU A 490 14.04 -34.98 -1.69
C LEU A 490 14.99 -34.70 -2.88
N THR A 491 14.64 -33.76 -3.75
CA THR A 491 15.46 -33.35 -4.91
C THR A 491 16.78 -32.72 -4.46
N GLN A 492 16.80 -31.99 -3.35
CA GLN A 492 18.02 -31.41 -2.79
C GLN A 492 19.08 -32.45 -2.39
N VAL A 493 18.68 -33.68 -2.05
CA VAL A 493 19.55 -34.82 -1.73
C VAL A 493 19.60 -35.84 -2.86
N ALA A 494 19.14 -35.47 -4.06
CA ALA A 494 19.11 -36.33 -5.25
C ALA A 494 18.38 -37.67 -5.05
N ALA A 495 17.38 -37.71 -4.16
CA ALA A 495 16.61 -38.90 -3.86
C ALA A 495 15.65 -39.25 -5.03
N PRO A 496 15.67 -40.51 -5.53
CA PRO A 496 14.77 -40.92 -6.62
C PRO A 496 13.29 -40.91 -6.24
N GLU A 497 12.98 -40.97 -4.94
CA GLU A 497 11.64 -40.97 -4.37
C GLU A 497 10.91 -39.62 -4.55
N ALA A 498 11.60 -38.57 -5.07
CA ALA A 498 10.99 -37.27 -5.35
C ALA A 498 9.94 -37.32 -6.48
N GLU A 499 10.02 -38.31 -7.41
CA GLU A 499 9.16 -38.36 -8.60
C GLU A 499 7.68 -38.58 -8.29
N GLU A 500 7.37 -39.48 -7.37
CA GLU A 500 5.99 -39.82 -7.04
C GLU A 500 5.22 -38.65 -6.37
N PRO A 501 5.72 -37.96 -5.35
CA PRO A 501 5.05 -36.78 -4.80
C PRO A 501 4.92 -35.66 -5.84
N LEU A 502 5.90 -35.45 -6.75
CA LEU A 502 5.75 -34.47 -7.84
C LEU A 502 4.59 -34.83 -8.76
N ARG A 503 4.48 -36.09 -9.16
CA ARG A 503 3.43 -36.58 -10.05
C ARG A 503 2.05 -36.40 -9.41
N LEU A 504 1.87 -36.79 -8.17
CA LEU A 504 0.61 -36.64 -7.44
C LEU A 504 0.21 -35.19 -7.27
N ALA A 505 1.15 -34.31 -6.93
CA ALA A 505 0.91 -32.89 -6.84
C ALA A 505 0.55 -32.27 -8.20
N GLN A 506 1.25 -32.65 -9.28
CA GLN A 506 0.97 -32.15 -10.63
C GLN A 506 -0.44 -32.48 -11.09
N THR A 507 -0.90 -33.71 -10.83
CA THR A 507 -2.27 -34.14 -11.19
C THR A 507 -3.29 -33.23 -10.57
N TRP A 508 -3.17 -32.98 -9.26
CA TRP A 508 -4.09 -32.10 -8.56
C TRP A 508 -4.02 -30.65 -9.06
N PHE A 509 -2.80 -30.07 -9.25
CA PHE A 509 -2.64 -28.71 -9.75
C PHE A 509 -3.24 -28.52 -11.15
N ARG A 510 -3.18 -29.53 -12.01
CA ARG A 510 -3.83 -29.49 -13.33
C ARG A 510 -5.35 -29.56 -13.22
N GLU A 511 -5.88 -30.47 -12.42
CA GLU A 511 -7.32 -30.66 -12.24
C GLU A 511 -7.98 -29.45 -11.56
N SER A 512 -7.29 -28.82 -10.61
CA SER A 512 -7.75 -27.61 -9.90
C SER A 512 -7.43 -26.29 -10.62
N ASN A 513 -6.71 -26.34 -11.75
CA ASN A 513 -6.18 -25.16 -12.47
C ASN A 513 -5.35 -24.23 -11.57
N ASP A 514 -4.63 -24.79 -10.59
CA ASP A 514 -3.72 -24.01 -9.72
C ASP A 514 -2.39 -23.72 -10.47
N LEU A 515 -2.37 -22.61 -11.22
CA LEU A 515 -1.22 -22.21 -12.03
C LEU A 515 0.03 -21.91 -11.19
N TYR A 516 -0.14 -21.39 -9.96
CA TYR A 516 0.98 -21.14 -9.06
C TYR A 516 1.67 -22.44 -8.62
N GLY A 517 0.88 -23.42 -8.18
CA GLY A 517 1.36 -24.74 -7.80
C GLY A 517 1.95 -25.49 -8.99
N LEU A 518 1.29 -25.43 -10.15
CA LEU A 518 1.72 -26.09 -11.39
C LEU A 518 3.08 -25.55 -11.87
N ARG A 519 3.27 -24.24 -11.89
CA ARG A 519 4.55 -23.61 -12.21
C ARG A 519 5.67 -24.07 -11.28
N LEU A 520 5.42 -24.05 -9.97
CA LEU A 520 6.42 -24.51 -8.99
C LEU A 520 6.76 -25.99 -9.18
N ASN A 521 5.77 -26.81 -9.50
CA ASN A 521 5.94 -28.24 -9.77
C ASN A 521 6.83 -28.49 -11.00
N PHE A 522 6.61 -27.79 -12.12
CA PHE A 522 7.46 -27.90 -13.30
C PHE A 522 8.91 -27.52 -13.05
N LEU A 523 9.14 -26.47 -12.26
CA LEU A 523 10.46 -26.05 -11.82
C LEU A 523 11.18 -27.17 -11.04
N LEU A 524 10.47 -27.85 -10.14
CA LEU A 524 11.01 -28.96 -9.37
C LEU A 524 11.26 -30.19 -10.23
N TYR A 525 10.39 -30.51 -11.20
CA TYR A 525 10.61 -31.58 -12.16
C TYR A 525 11.84 -31.33 -13.03
N ALA A 526 12.03 -30.10 -13.54
CA ALA A 526 13.21 -29.75 -14.30
C ALA A 526 14.49 -29.97 -13.48
N THR A 527 14.48 -29.52 -12.20
CA THR A 527 15.61 -29.71 -11.29
C THR A 527 15.85 -31.21 -10.98
N PHE A 528 14.79 -32.00 -10.81
CA PHE A 528 14.86 -33.44 -10.58
C PHE A 528 15.50 -34.18 -11.78
N TYR A 529 15.01 -33.93 -13.01
CA TYR A 529 15.57 -34.57 -14.22
C TYR A 529 17.00 -34.11 -14.50
N MET A 530 17.33 -32.83 -14.24
CA MET A 530 18.73 -32.38 -14.30
C MET A 530 19.64 -33.13 -13.32
N GLY A 531 19.19 -33.37 -12.10
CA GLY A 531 19.93 -34.14 -11.09
C GLY A 531 20.22 -35.56 -11.53
N ARG A 532 19.35 -36.16 -12.36
CA ARG A 532 19.50 -37.51 -12.96
C ARG A 532 20.26 -37.54 -14.30
N GLY A 533 20.60 -36.36 -14.84
CA GLY A 533 21.25 -36.25 -16.16
C GLY A 533 20.31 -36.43 -17.37
N ASP A 534 18.98 -36.48 -17.14
CA ASP A 534 17.96 -36.54 -18.20
C ASP A 534 17.63 -35.11 -18.69
N LEU A 535 18.59 -34.52 -19.43
CA LEU A 535 18.48 -33.14 -19.91
C LEU A 535 17.34 -32.93 -20.91
N PRO A 536 17.03 -33.86 -21.84
CA PRO A 536 15.88 -33.66 -22.75
C PRO A 536 14.55 -33.47 -22.01
N ARG A 537 14.27 -34.33 -21.01
CA ARG A 537 13.05 -34.19 -20.18
C ARG A 537 13.12 -32.93 -19.33
N ALA A 538 14.30 -32.61 -18.78
CA ALA A 538 14.46 -31.36 -18.02
C ALA A 538 14.12 -30.12 -18.86
N LEU A 539 14.51 -30.12 -20.14
CA LEU A 539 14.22 -29.03 -21.08
C LEU A 539 12.72 -28.92 -21.37
N GLU A 540 12.07 -30.05 -21.71
CA GLU A 540 10.62 -30.08 -21.99
C GLU A 540 9.80 -29.52 -20.84
N VAL A 541 10.07 -29.96 -19.60
CA VAL A 541 9.32 -29.47 -18.42
C VAL A 541 9.69 -28.06 -18.02
N ALA A 542 10.91 -27.59 -18.27
CA ALA A 542 11.31 -26.21 -18.02
C ALA A 542 10.61 -25.23 -18.98
N GLU A 543 10.51 -25.59 -20.27
CA GLU A 543 9.76 -24.80 -21.27
C GLU A 543 8.28 -24.73 -20.91
N GLU A 544 7.70 -25.84 -20.43
CA GLU A 544 6.32 -25.87 -19.92
C GLU A 544 6.15 -24.93 -18.73
N GLY A 545 7.08 -24.96 -17.77
CA GLY A 545 7.09 -24.06 -16.63
C GLY A 545 7.12 -22.57 -17.03
N VAL A 546 7.85 -22.22 -18.08
CA VAL A 546 7.89 -20.86 -18.63
C VAL A 546 6.54 -20.49 -19.26
N ARG A 547 5.88 -21.42 -19.99
CA ARG A 547 4.53 -21.17 -20.55
C ARG A 547 3.53 -20.84 -19.44
N VAL A 548 3.47 -21.67 -18.40
CA VAL A 548 2.59 -21.45 -17.25
C VAL A 548 2.91 -20.14 -16.54
N ALA A 549 4.20 -19.82 -16.32
CA ALA A 549 4.61 -18.57 -15.66
C ALA A 549 4.21 -17.32 -16.44
N ARG A 550 4.24 -17.38 -17.79
CA ARG A 550 3.76 -16.26 -18.65
C ARG A 550 2.25 -16.04 -18.49
N VAL A 551 1.47 -17.13 -18.44
CA VAL A 551 0.03 -17.06 -18.21
C VAL A 551 -0.26 -16.52 -16.80
N PHE A 552 0.53 -16.90 -15.79
CA PHE A 552 0.38 -16.40 -14.43
C PHE A 552 0.61 -14.90 -14.30
N GLY A 553 1.50 -14.31 -15.11
CA GLY A 553 1.59 -12.86 -15.35
C GLY A 553 2.38 -12.05 -14.32
N LEU A 554 3.14 -12.67 -13.39
CA LEU A 554 4.03 -11.96 -12.47
C LEU A 554 5.49 -12.05 -12.92
N ASP A 555 6.18 -10.90 -12.99
CA ASP A 555 7.57 -10.80 -13.46
C ASP A 555 8.53 -11.67 -12.65
N ARG A 556 8.42 -11.72 -11.31
CA ARG A 556 9.24 -12.58 -10.46
C ARG A 556 9.08 -14.07 -10.80
N GLU A 557 7.85 -14.50 -10.96
CA GLU A 557 7.55 -15.91 -11.23
C GLU A 557 8.06 -16.33 -12.61
N LEU A 558 7.93 -15.45 -13.59
CA LEU A 558 8.48 -15.65 -14.93
C LEU A 558 10.01 -15.68 -14.90
N ALA A 559 10.65 -14.76 -14.17
CA ALA A 559 12.11 -14.74 -14.03
C ALA A 559 12.66 -16.04 -13.43
N ILE A 560 12.01 -16.58 -12.37
CA ILE A 560 12.43 -17.84 -11.75
C ILE A 560 12.31 -19.02 -12.75
N ALA A 561 11.22 -19.06 -13.51
CA ALA A 561 11.04 -20.10 -14.55
C ALA A 561 12.10 -19.99 -15.66
N LEU A 562 12.38 -18.78 -16.13
CA LEU A 562 13.43 -18.50 -17.11
C LEU A 562 14.83 -18.85 -16.59
N GLN A 563 15.12 -18.62 -15.30
CA GLN A 563 16.39 -19.04 -14.69
C GLN A 563 16.58 -20.56 -14.74
N VAL A 564 15.51 -21.32 -14.45
CA VAL A 564 15.60 -22.80 -14.52
C VAL A 564 15.77 -23.26 -15.94
N LEU A 565 15.06 -22.68 -16.91
CA LEU A 565 15.26 -22.99 -18.33
C LEU A 565 16.68 -22.64 -18.77
N GLY A 566 17.20 -21.47 -18.40
CA GLY A 566 18.56 -21.06 -18.67
C GLY A 566 19.62 -22.03 -18.07
N MET A 567 19.35 -22.53 -16.84
CA MET A 567 20.19 -23.52 -16.18
C MET A 567 20.25 -24.86 -16.96
N VAL A 568 19.10 -25.32 -17.43
CA VAL A 568 19.03 -26.54 -18.28
C VAL A 568 19.82 -26.34 -19.59
N LEU A 569 19.59 -25.22 -20.28
CA LEU A 569 20.26 -24.89 -21.54
C LEU A 569 21.78 -24.74 -21.41
N VAL A 570 22.29 -24.19 -20.29
CA VAL A 570 23.74 -24.17 -20.00
C VAL A 570 24.30 -25.60 -19.89
N ARG A 571 23.55 -26.52 -19.24
CA ARG A 571 23.96 -27.92 -19.10
C ARG A 571 23.88 -28.70 -20.42
N GLU A 572 22.94 -28.41 -21.28
CA GLU A 572 22.82 -28.97 -22.61
C GLU A 572 23.94 -28.52 -23.58
N GLY A 573 24.70 -27.47 -23.22
CA GLY A 573 25.70 -26.89 -24.10
C GLY A 573 25.14 -25.96 -25.18
N GLU A 574 23.96 -25.34 -24.90
CA GLU A 574 23.26 -24.37 -25.74
C GLU A 574 23.47 -22.91 -25.23
N PRO A 575 24.70 -22.40 -25.11
CA PRO A 575 24.97 -21.13 -24.42
C PRO A 575 24.31 -19.92 -25.10
N GLY A 576 24.03 -19.99 -26.39
CA GLY A 576 23.35 -18.93 -27.15
C GLY A 576 21.91 -18.75 -26.69
N ARG A 577 21.13 -19.84 -26.65
CA ARG A 577 19.75 -19.82 -26.12
C ARG A 577 19.71 -19.49 -24.63
N ALA A 578 20.64 -20.08 -23.86
CA ALA A 578 20.74 -19.83 -22.42
C ALA A 578 20.91 -18.33 -22.13
N MET A 579 21.82 -17.66 -22.82
CA MET A 579 22.08 -16.23 -22.64
C MET A 579 20.87 -15.36 -22.96
N SER A 580 20.13 -15.68 -24.04
CA SER A 580 18.88 -14.96 -24.38
C SER A 580 17.84 -15.09 -23.26
N VAL A 581 17.59 -16.31 -22.80
CA VAL A 581 16.63 -16.62 -21.74
C VAL A 581 17.00 -15.97 -20.41
N LEU A 582 18.29 -16.03 -20.03
CA LEU A 582 18.78 -15.47 -18.78
C LEU A 582 18.78 -13.93 -18.79
N ARG A 583 18.97 -13.30 -19.96
CA ARG A 583 18.81 -11.87 -20.13
C ARG A 583 17.35 -11.45 -19.90
N ASP A 584 16.38 -12.20 -20.45
CA ASP A 584 14.96 -11.94 -20.24
C ASP A 584 14.59 -12.14 -18.75
N ALA A 585 15.17 -13.14 -18.07
CA ALA A 585 15.01 -13.34 -16.62
C ALA A 585 15.53 -12.13 -15.83
N LEU A 586 16.70 -11.60 -16.21
CA LEU A 586 17.29 -10.44 -15.54
C LEU A 586 16.47 -9.16 -15.78
N ASP A 587 15.87 -9.01 -16.98
CA ASP A 587 14.97 -7.89 -17.27
C ASP A 587 13.69 -7.94 -16.42
N CYS A 588 13.09 -9.12 -16.22
CA CYS A 588 11.97 -9.31 -15.27
C CYS A 588 12.40 -8.94 -13.84
N MET A 589 13.60 -9.33 -13.41
CA MET A 589 14.13 -9.01 -12.08
C MET A 589 14.41 -7.50 -11.88
N ARG A 590 14.62 -6.73 -12.93
CA ARG A 590 14.71 -5.25 -12.82
C ARG A 590 13.37 -4.60 -12.44
N ARG A 591 12.26 -5.20 -12.84
CA ARG A 591 10.91 -4.70 -12.53
C ARG A 591 10.42 -5.14 -11.15
N ASP A 592 10.80 -6.33 -10.68
CA ASP A 592 10.52 -6.85 -9.33
C ASP A 592 11.82 -7.42 -8.71
N PRO A 593 12.71 -6.56 -8.18
CA PRO A 593 14.05 -6.95 -7.75
C PRO A 593 14.01 -7.84 -6.50
N GLN A 594 14.56 -9.05 -6.64
CA GLN A 594 14.78 -9.99 -5.54
C GLN A 594 16.27 -10.30 -5.45
N PRO A 595 16.98 -9.83 -4.43
CA PRO A 595 18.45 -9.89 -4.38
C PRO A 595 19.05 -11.28 -4.59
N LEU A 596 18.43 -12.33 -4.05
CA LEU A 596 18.87 -13.72 -4.23
C LEU A 596 18.79 -14.15 -5.71
N PHE A 597 17.66 -13.89 -6.35
CA PHE A 597 17.44 -14.31 -7.74
C PHE A 597 18.23 -13.45 -8.74
N VAL A 598 18.54 -12.19 -8.41
CA VAL A 598 19.49 -11.38 -9.18
C VAL A 598 20.88 -12.03 -9.14
N SER A 599 21.40 -12.41 -7.95
CA SER A 599 22.68 -13.12 -7.85
C SER A 599 22.69 -14.39 -8.66
N ARG A 600 21.62 -15.17 -8.59
CA ARG A 600 21.48 -16.43 -9.36
C ARG A 600 21.50 -16.19 -10.87
N SER A 601 20.83 -15.14 -11.37
CA SER A 601 20.90 -14.75 -12.79
C SER A 601 22.33 -14.40 -13.21
N LEU A 602 23.05 -13.60 -12.41
CA LEU A 602 24.43 -13.22 -12.71
C LEU A 602 25.36 -14.43 -12.77
N GLU A 603 25.21 -15.38 -11.83
CA GLU A 603 25.99 -16.63 -11.80
C GLU A 603 25.71 -17.54 -13.02
N LEU A 604 24.44 -17.66 -13.41
CA LEU A 604 24.04 -18.45 -14.58
C LEU A 604 24.56 -17.82 -15.88
N ILE A 605 24.45 -16.48 -16.01
CA ILE A 605 25.02 -15.74 -17.14
C ILE A 605 26.53 -15.93 -17.17
N ALA A 606 27.22 -15.80 -16.03
CA ALA A 606 28.67 -16.03 -15.94
C ALA A 606 29.05 -17.44 -16.39
N SER A 607 28.28 -18.46 -15.99
CA SER A 607 28.51 -19.84 -16.43
C SER A 607 28.32 -20.00 -17.96
N GLY A 608 27.35 -19.32 -18.56
CA GLY A 608 27.18 -19.29 -20.03
C GLY A 608 28.31 -18.56 -20.75
N LEU A 609 28.82 -17.47 -20.16
CA LEU A 609 29.99 -16.73 -20.71
C LEU A 609 31.27 -17.55 -20.70
N VAL A 610 31.51 -18.40 -19.71
CA VAL A 610 32.62 -19.33 -19.66
C VAL A 610 32.60 -20.27 -20.86
N GLN A 611 31.44 -20.83 -21.21
CA GLN A 611 31.26 -21.70 -22.37
C GLN A 611 31.55 -20.96 -23.71
N ARG A 612 31.49 -19.63 -23.71
CA ARG A 612 31.75 -18.78 -24.87
C ARG A 612 33.16 -18.16 -24.85
N GLY A 613 34.00 -18.53 -23.88
CA GLY A 613 35.39 -18.05 -23.78
C GLY A 613 35.50 -16.62 -23.20
N LEU A 614 34.43 -16.02 -22.65
CA LEU A 614 34.44 -14.67 -22.06
C LEU A 614 34.78 -14.72 -20.57
N PHE A 615 35.95 -15.26 -20.23
CA PHE A 615 36.34 -15.62 -18.86
C PHE A 615 36.47 -14.42 -17.91
N THR A 616 36.91 -13.24 -18.39
CA THR A 616 37.09 -12.05 -17.57
C THR A 616 35.75 -11.49 -17.10
N ASP A 617 34.77 -11.40 -18.01
CA ASP A 617 33.41 -10.93 -17.65
C ASP A 617 32.73 -11.94 -16.74
N ALA A 618 32.90 -13.24 -16.98
CA ALA A 618 32.39 -14.30 -16.12
C ALA A 618 32.96 -14.19 -14.68
N ALA A 619 34.28 -14.00 -14.53
CA ALA A 619 34.89 -13.82 -13.20
C ALA A 619 34.35 -12.57 -12.47
N ARG A 620 34.14 -11.46 -13.19
CA ARG A 620 33.53 -10.23 -12.62
C ARG A 620 32.09 -10.47 -12.16
N LEU A 621 31.25 -11.12 -12.98
CA LEU A 621 29.86 -11.38 -12.60
C LEU A 621 29.75 -12.35 -11.43
N HIS A 622 30.59 -13.40 -11.38
CA HIS A 622 30.69 -14.27 -10.21
C HIS A 622 31.13 -13.51 -8.95
N GLY A 623 32.10 -12.58 -9.08
CA GLY A 623 32.52 -11.71 -7.97
C GLY A 623 31.39 -10.84 -7.44
N ALA A 624 30.62 -10.21 -8.33
CA ALA A 624 29.46 -9.37 -7.96
C ALA A 624 28.34 -10.18 -7.32
N ALA A 625 28.02 -11.35 -7.88
CA ALA A 625 27.02 -12.25 -7.32
C ALA A 625 27.42 -12.76 -5.93
N ALA A 626 28.72 -13.14 -5.74
CA ALA A 626 29.25 -13.54 -4.45
C ALA A 626 29.13 -12.41 -3.40
N ALA A 627 29.52 -11.17 -3.76
CA ALA A 627 29.38 -10.01 -2.88
C ALA A 627 27.92 -9.74 -2.50
N ASN A 628 26.98 -9.91 -3.47
CA ASN A 628 25.56 -9.73 -3.18
C ASN A 628 25.01 -10.86 -2.27
N ARG A 629 25.42 -12.11 -2.51
CA ARG A 629 25.07 -13.25 -1.62
C ARG A 629 25.59 -13.04 -0.20
N ASP A 630 26.84 -12.62 -0.06
CA ASP A 630 27.42 -12.27 1.25
C ASP A 630 26.61 -11.18 1.94
N ARG A 631 26.20 -10.15 1.18
CA ARG A 631 25.40 -9.02 1.68
C ARG A 631 24.03 -9.46 2.22
N ILE A 632 23.38 -10.43 1.56
CA ILE A 632 22.05 -10.91 1.95
C ILE A 632 22.11 -12.16 2.85
N GLY A 633 23.29 -12.68 3.14
CA GLY A 633 23.50 -13.88 3.94
C GLY A 633 22.97 -15.16 3.30
N ALA A 634 22.87 -15.22 1.96
CA ALA A 634 22.32 -16.36 1.26
C ALA A 634 23.42 -17.37 0.89
N GLY A 635 23.27 -18.60 1.34
CA GLY A 635 24.10 -19.73 0.95
C GLY A 635 23.81 -20.21 -0.49
N PHE A 636 24.62 -21.14 -0.98
CA PHE A 636 24.34 -21.86 -2.22
C PHE A 636 23.44 -23.06 -1.94
N TRP A 637 22.42 -23.28 -2.75
CA TRP A 637 21.78 -24.59 -2.85
C TRP A 637 22.81 -25.58 -3.44
N GLN A 638 22.78 -26.82 -2.97
CA GLN A 638 23.77 -27.82 -3.45
C GLN A 638 23.75 -27.99 -4.96
N THR A 639 22.56 -27.92 -5.56
CA THR A 639 22.38 -27.97 -7.03
C THR A 639 23.02 -26.79 -7.74
N ASP A 640 22.94 -25.57 -7.20
CA ASP A 640 23.55 -24.37 -7.75
C ASP A 640 25.08 -24.43 -7.61
N ALA A 641 25.58 -24.81 -6.45
CA ALA A 641 27.02 -24.97 -6.21
C ALA A 641 27.67 -25.98 -7.17
N ALA A 642 27.00 -27.08 -7.46
CA ALA A 642 27.47 -28.09 -8.42
C ALA A 642 27.57 -27.55 -9.85
N GLN A 643 26.79 -26.54 -10.20
CA GLN A 643 26.82 -25.93 -11.54
C GLN A 643 27.86 -24.81 -11.66
N HIS A 644 28.00 -23.95 -10.64
CA HIS A 644 28.87 -22.78 -10.71
C HIS A 644 30.33 -23.11 -10.44
N ARG A 645 30.63 -24.10 -9.62
CA ARG A 645 32.02 -24.51 -9.32
C ARG A 645 32.85 -24.87 -10.56
N PRO A 646 32.36 -25.71 -11.48
CA PRO A 646 33.11 -26.02 -12.70
C PRO A 646 33.37 -24.79 -13.58
N ALA A 647 32.41 -23.87 -13.67
CA ALA A 647 32.56 -22.63 -14.44
C ALA A 647 33.62 -21.69 -13.81
N LEU A 648 33.63 -21.56 -12.47
CA LEU A 648 34.62 -20.79 -11.73
C LEU A 648 36.03 -21.38 -11.91
N GLU A 649 36.18 -22.71 -11.84
CA GLU A 649 37.43 -23.43 -12.02
C GLU A 649 37.95 -23.25 -13.45
N ALA A 650 37.09 -23.40 -14.46
CA ALA A 650 37.46 -23.20 -15.87
C ALA A 650 37.88 -21.76 -16.17
N ALA A 651 37.18 -20.75 -15.58
CA ALA A 651 37.57 -19.36 -15.73
C ALA A 651 38.94 -19.07 -15.07
N ARG A 652 39.21 -19.67 -13.89
CA ARG A 652 40.49 -19.55 -13.18
C ARG A 652 41.64 -20.21 -13.95
N GLU A 653 41.41 -21.38 -14.53
CA GLU A 653 42.39 -22.08 -15.34
C GLU A 653 42.73 -21.29 -16.62
N ALA A 654 41.70 -20.76 -17.31
CA ALA A 654 41.89 -20.01 -18.55
C ALA A 654 42.61 -18.66 -18.37
N LEU A 655 42.30 -17.94 -17.28
CA LEU A 655 42.88 -16.62 -16.99
C LEU A 655 44.22 -16.69 -16.21
N GLY A 656 44.49 -17.79 -15.53
CA GLY A 656 45.51 -17.87 -14.49
C GLY A 656 45.06 -17.21 -13.20
N SER A 657 45.59 -17.70 -12.04
CA SER A 657 45.12 -17.26 -10.71
C SER A 657 45.18 -15.76 -10.48
N GLY A 658 46.22 -15.06 -10.92
CA GLY A 658 46.38 -13.61 -10.70
C GLY A 658 45.34 -12.76 -11.44
N ALA A 659 45.10 -13.04 -12.73
CA ALA A 659 44.11 -12.28 -13.50
C ALA A 659 42.66 -12.62 -13.08
N PHE A 660 42.42 -13.89 -12.73
CA PHE A 660 41.14 -14.30 -12.18
C PHE A 660 40.80 -13.55 -10.87
N GLU A 661 41.71 -13.56 -9.88
CA GLU A 661 41.51 -12.91 -8.60
C GLU A 661 41.31 -11.40 -8.77
N ALA A 662 42.04 -10.75 -9.67
CA ALA A 662 41.86 -9.33 -9.99
C ALA A 662 40.46 -9.06 -10.60
N ALA A 663 40.02 -9.88 -11.55
CA ALA A 663 38.69 -9.72 -12.16
C ALA A 663 37.56 -10.03 -11.15
N PHE A 664 37.72 -11.06 -10.34
CA PHE A 664 36.77 -11.44 -9.32
C PHE A 664 36.65 -10.36 -8.21
N ALA A 665 37.79 -9.83 -7.73
CA ALA A 665 37.81 -8.72 -6.78
C ALA A 665 37.18 -7.44 -7.35
N ALA A 666 37.46 -7.12 -8.63
CA ALA A 666 36.79 -6.01 -9.30
C ALA A 666 35.28 -6.20 -9.35
N GLY A 667 34.81 -7.42 -9.60
CA GLY A 667 33.40 -7.78 -9.52
C GLY A 667 32.80 -7.60 -8.13
N ARG A 668 33.50 -8.05 -7.09
CA ARG A 668 33.08 -7.86 -5.68
C ARG A 668 32.93 -6.39 -5.29
N ALA A 669 33.70 -5.51 -5.88
CA ALA A 669 33.63 -4.06 -5.66
C ALA A 669 32.55 -3.37 -6.51
N THR A 670 31.94 -4.08 -7.48
CA THR A 670 30.93 -3.53 -8.37
C THR A 670 29.55 -3.52 -7.67
N ASP A 671 28.85 -2.39 -7.77
CA ASP A 671 27.46 -2.30 -7.33
C ASP A 671 26.56 -3.25 -8.13
N ILE A 672 25.48 -3.71 -7.51
CA ILE A 672 24.58 -4.71 -8.11
C ILE A 672 23.92 -4.23 -9.40
N ASP A 673 23.53 -2.95 -9.49
CA ASP A 673 22.92 -2.37 -10.69
C ASP A 673 23.96 -2.24 -11.83
N ALA A 674 25.21 -1.89 -11.50
CA ALA A 674 26.32 -1.89 -12.43
C ALA A 674 26.68 -3.32 -12.88
N ALA A 675 26.59 -4.32 -12.00
CA ALA A 675 26.80 -5.72 -12.36
C ALA A 675 25.69 -6.25 -13.29
N VAL A 676 24.45 -5.85 -13.07
CA VAL A 676 23.32 -6.14 -13.98
C VAL A 676 23.57 -5.53 -15.36
N THR A 677 24.03 -4.26 -15.42
CA THR A 677 24.39 -3.61 -16.68
C THR A 677 25.53 -4.34 -17.40
N LEU A 678 26.58 -4.71 -16.68
CA LEU A 678 27.68 -5.53 -17.21
C LEU A 678 27.19 -6.88 -17.78
N ALA A 679 26.23 -7.51 -17.10
CA ALA A 679 25.65 -8.78 -17.56
C ALA A 679 24.90 -8.62 -18.89
N PHE A 680 24.13 -7.53 -19.08
CA PHE A 680 23.48 -7.22 -20.36
C PHE A 680 24.51 -6.97 -21.47
N GLU A 681 25.53 -6.15 -21.24
CA GLU A 681 26.57 -5.85 -22.19
C GLU A 681 27.37 -7.11 -22.57
N ALA A 682 27.72 -7.97 -21.61
CA ALA A 682 28.44 -9.22 -21.85
C ALA A 682 27.57 -10.21 -22.65
N ALA A 683 26.27 -10.27 -22.38
CA ALA A 683 25.33 -11.07 -23.15
C ALA A 683 25.27 -10.59 -24.63
N GLU A 684 25.20 -9.28 -24.87
CA GLU A 684 25.23 -8.69 -26.21
C GLU A 684 26.55 -9.00 -26.96
N ARG A 685 27.70 -8.80 -26.30
CA ARG A 685 29.02 -9.16 -26.88
C ARG A 685 29.12 -10.63 -27.21
N SER A 686 28.40 -11.50 -26.55
CA SER A 686 28.33 -12.91 -26.86
C SER A 686 27.57 -13.26 -28.16
N GLY A 687 27.02 -12.27 -28.88
CA GLY A 687 26.31 -12.45 -30.15
C GLY A 687 24.88 -12.96 -29.99
N CYS A 688 24.24 -12.70 -28.87
CA CYS A 688 22.84 -13.03 -28.65
C CYS A 688 21.94 -12.03 -29.37
N SER A 689 21.20 -12.48 -30.39
CA SER A 689 20.07 -11.72 -30.95
C SER A 689 18.90 -11.69 -29.98
N THR A 690 18.15 -10.58 -29.94
CA THR A 690 16.99 -10.33 -29.09
C THR A 690 15.87 -11.34 -29.33
N GLY A 691 15.39 -11.97 -28.24
CA GLY A 691 14.02 -12.44 -28.14
C GLY A 691 13.78 -13.93 -28.33
N LEU A 692 13.34 -14.58 -27.26
CA LEU A 692 12.42 -15.72 -27.39
C LEU A 692 11.18 -15.24 -28.14
N ASP A 693 10.76 -16.01 -29.13
CA ASP A 693 9.54 -15.74 -29.89
C ASP A 693 8.36 -15.54 -28.91
N ARG A 694 7.78 -14.34 -28.90
CA ARG A 694 6.66 -13.97 -28.02
C ARG A 694 5.35 -14.68 -28.41
N THR A 695 5.35 -15.43 -29.51
CA THR A 695 4.18 -16.11 -30.07
C THR A 695 4.11 -17.59 -29.70
N THR A 696 4.44 -17.96 -28.45
CA THR A 696 4.14 -19.33 -27.99
C THR A 696 2.64 -19.49 -27.77
N ASP A 697 2.07 -20.53 -28.37
CA ASP A 697 0.67 -20.93 -28.17
C ASP A 697 0.41 -21.21 -26.69
N THR A 698 -0.35 -20.31 -26.04
CA THR A 698 -0.77 -20.42 -24.65
C THR A 698 -2.20 -20.92 -24.53
N SER A 699 -2.79 -21.40 -25.63
CA SER A 699 -4.21 -21.81 -25.71
C SER A 699 -4.58 -22.97 -24.79
N GLU A 700 -3.60 -23.82 -24.40
CA GLU A 700 -3.81 -24.94 -23.48
C GLU A 700 -3.95 -24.51 -22.02
N TYR A 701 -3.35 -23.37 -21.64
CA TYR A 701 -3.48 -22.76 -20.33
C TYR A 701 -4.28 -21.46 -20.46
N GLN A 702 -5.58 -21.59 -20.55
CA GLN A 702 -6.42 -20.43 -20.27
C GLN A 702 -6.28 -20.13 -18.76
N ILE A 703 -5.96 -18.84 -18.41
CA ILE A 703 -6.54 -18.31 -17.20
C ILE A 703 -8.06 -18.47 -17.44
N VAL A 704 -8.63 -19.57 -16.94
CA VAL A 704 -9.94 -19.45 -16.34
C VAL A 704 -9.62 -18.56 -15.15
N PRO A 705 -9.98 -17.26 -15.18
CA PRO A 705 -9.89 -16.41 -14.00
C PRO A 705 -10.61 -17.27 -12.97
N ALA A 706 -9.98 -17.61 -11.85
CA ALA A 706 -10.56 -18.38 -10.75
C ALA A 706 -11.96 -17.89 -10.63
N ALA A 707 -12.93 -18.66 -11.10
CA ALA A 707 -14.16 -18.28 -11.80
C ALA A 707 -14.26 -16.79 -11.66
N LEU A 708 -14.08 -15.97 -12.72
CA LEU A 708 -14.46 -14.60 -12.59
C LEU A 708 -15.73 -14.75 -11.81
N ALA A 709 -15.57 -14.79 -10.48
CA ALA A 709 -16.65 -14.60 -9.60
C ALA A 709 -17.12 -13.31 -10.19
N THR A 710 -18.14 -13.39 -11.01
CA THR A 710 -18.72 -12.31 -11.76
C THR A 710 -18.66 -11.21 -10.75
N GLY A 711 -17.62 -10.37 -10.85
CA GLY A 711 -17.32 -9.39 -9.80
C GLY A 711 -18.62 -8.64 -9.70
N PRO A 712 -19.07 -8.21 -8.55
CA PRO A 712 -20.40 -7.67 -8.40
C PRO A 712 -20.63 -6.61 -9.46
N VAL A 713 -21.75 -6.69 -10.17
CA VAL A 713 -22.15 -5.72 -11.20
C VAL A 713 -22.65 -4.48 -10.48
N LEU A 714 -21.96 -3.36 -10.68
CA LEU A 714 -22.38 -2.07 -10.15
C LEU A 714 -23.35 -1.41 -11.13
N ARG A 715 -24.61 -1.27 -10.72
CA ARG A 715 -25.62 -0.52 -11.46
C ARG A 715 -25.85 0.83 -10.80
N VAL A 716 -25.67 1.92 -11.57
CA VAL A 716 -25.86 3.28 -11.08
C VAL A 716 -26.84 4.01 -11.99
N HIS A 717 -27.98 4.38 -11.42
CA HIS A 717 -28.99 5.20 -12.07
C HIS A 717 -28.79 6.66 -11.67
N THR A 718 -28.48 7.51 -12.63
CA THR A 718 -28.11 8.90 -12.44
C THR A 718 -29.02 9.89 -13.16
N MET A 719 -29.93 9.37 -14.00
CA MET A 719 -30.92 10.18 -14.70
C MET A 719 -32.18 10.29 -13.82
N GLY A 720 -32.38 11.44 -13.16
CA GLY A 720 -33.37 11.65 -12.12
C GLY A 720 -32.80 11.40 -10.72
N VAL A 721 -33.48 10.60 -9.89
CA VAL A 721 -33.02 10.28 -8.51
C VAL A 721 -31.88 9.29 -8.54
N LEU A 722 -30.79 9.59 -7.84
CA LEU A 722 -29.61 8.73 -7.77
C LEU A 722 -29.91 7.39 -7.04
N GLU A 723 -29.85 6.29 -7.75
CA GLU A 723 -29.96 4.94 -7.20
C GLU A 723 -28.72 4.11 -7.53
N ILE A 724 -28.21 3.37 -6.52
CA ILE A 724 -27.01 2.54 -6.63
C ILE A 724 -27.34 1.14 -6.16
N ALA A 725 -27.04 0.15 -6.99
CA ALA A 725 -27.28 -1.26 -6.69
C ALA A 725 -26.05 -2.11 -7.04
N ILE A 726 -25.78 -3.14 -6.23
CA ILE A 726 -24.75 -4.14 -6.44
C ILE A 726 -25.43 -5.48 -6.62
N ASP A 727 -25.17 -6.17 -7.73
CA ASP A 727 -25.82 -7.44 -8.11
C ASP A 727 -27.38 -7.38 -8.04
N GLY A 728 -27.94 -6.20 -8.38
CA GLY A 728 -29.38 -5.96 -8.35
C GLY A 728 -29.94 -5.65 -6.95
N VAL A 729 -29.10 -5.63 -5.91
CA VAL A 729 -29.52 -5.26 -4.54
C VAL A 729 -29.19 -3.79 -4.31
N ALA A 730 -30.20 -2.97 -4.00
CA ALA A 730 -30.02 -1.55 -3.74
C ALA A 730 -29.15 -1.31 -2.49
N VAL A 731 -28.15 -0.43 -2.59
CA VAL A 731 -27.33 0.00 -1.46
C VAL A 731 -28.15 1.00 -0.63
N PRO A 732 -28.52 0.67 0.63
CA PRO A 732 -29.40 1.52 1.42
C PRO A 732 -28.72 2.87 1.75
N GLY A 733 -29.50 3.94 1.83
CA GLY A 733 -28.99 5.29 2.13
C GLY A 733 -28.19 5.37 3.44
N SER A 734 -28.52 4.55 4.43
CA SER A 734 -27.80 4.44 5.70
C SER A 734 -26.39 3.84 5.58
N ALA A 735 -26.10 3.05 4.52
CA ALA A 735 -24.78 2.48 4.29
C ALA A 735 -23.73 3.52 3.89
N TRP A 736 -24.16 4.64 3.30
CA TRP A 736 -23.26 5.70 2.80
C TRP A 736 -22.66 6.57 3.90
N GLY A 737 -23.33 6.68 5.06
CA GLY A 737 -22.90 7.47 6.22
C GLY A 737 -22.66 8.96 5.94
N TYR A 738 -22.29 9.31 4.70
CA TYR A 738 -21.93 10.67 4.30
C TYR A 738 -22.26 10.92 2.81
N ALA A 739 -22.99 12.02 2.52
CA ALA A 739 -23.48 12.32 1.17
C ALA A 739 -22.36 12.44 0.12
N LYS A 740 -21.19 12.98 0.50
CA LYS A 740 -20.02 13.10 -0.38
C LYS A 740 -19.43 11.77 -0.85
N ALA A 741 -19.73 10.65 -0.17
CA ALA A 741 -19.29 9.33 -0.61
C ALA A 741 -20.03 8.89 -1.88
N ARG A 742 -21.34 9.18 -2.00
CA ARG A 742 -22.11 8.94 -3.23
C ARG A 742 -21.62 9.85 -4.37
N GLU A 743 -21.37 11.12 -4.05
CA GLU A 743 -20.84 12.09 -4.99
C GLU A 743 -19.47 11.66 -5.55
N LEU A 744 -18.56 11.17 -4.68
CA LEU A 744 -17.25 10.66 -5.08
C LEU A 744 -17.37 9.45 -6.02
N LEU A 745 -18.29 8.51 -5.73
CA LEU A 745 -18.55 7.37 -6.61
C LEU A 745 -18.93 7.84 -8.00
N VAL A 746 -19.95 8.69 -8.10
CA VAL A 746 -20.44 9.18 -9.39
C VAL A 746 -19.36 10.01 -10.12
N TYR A 747 -18.62 10.84 -9.39
CA TYR A 747 -17.49 11.58 -9.95
C TYR A 747 -16.46 10.65 -10.60
N LEU A 748 -16.04 9.57 -9.90
CA LEU A 748 -15.06 8.61 -10.43
C LEU A 748 -15.59 7.79 -11.61
N LEU A 749 -16.90 7.54 -11.69
CA LEU A 749 -17.52 6.83 -12.82
C LEU A 749 -17.40 7.59 -14.14
N PHE A 750 -17.43 8.93 -14.09
CA PHE A 750 -17.27 9.79 -15.29
C PHE A 750 -15.80 10.01 -15.70
N TRP A 751 -14.86 9.50 -14.88
CA TRP A 751 -13.43 9.63 -15.14
C TRP A 751 -12.71 8.27 -15.05
N PRO A 752 -12.96 7.35 -16.00
CA PRO A 752 -12.41 5.98 -15.94
C PRO A 752 -10.88 5.94 -16.01
N GLU A 753 -10.22 6.98 -16.55
CA GLU A 753 -8.77 7.15 -16.53
C GLU A 753 -8.22 7.52 -15.15
N GLY A 754 -9.09 7.76 -14.16
CA GLY A 754 -8.75 8.15 -12.80
C GLY A 754 -8.44 9.64 -12.64
N ARG A 755 -8.56 10.11 -11.40
CA ARG A 755 -8.31 11.50 -10.98
C ARG A 755 -7.33 11.57 -9.83
N SER A 756 -6.49 12.62 -9.81
CA SER A 756 -5.64 12.89 -8.65
C SER A 756 -6.46 13.43 -7.50
N ARG A 757 -5.95 13.30 -6.28
CA ARG A 757 -6.60 13.84 -5.07
C ARG A 757 -6.86 15.34 -5.18
N GLU A 758 -5.94 16.09 -5.78
CA GLU A 758 -6.08 17.54 -6.00
C GLU A 758 -7.25 17.85 -6.93
N GLN A 759 -7.42 17.06 -8.01
CA GLN A 759 -8.53 17.21 -8.95
C GLN A 759 -9.87 16.87 -8.29
N ILE A 760 -9.92 15.80 -7.50
CA ILE A 760 -11.11 15.41 -6.73
C ILE A 760 -11.40 16.49 -5.68
N GLY A 761 -10.37 16.98 -4.99
CA GLY A 761 -10.50 18.04 -3.99
C GLY A 761 -11.10 19.32 -4.54
N ALA A 762 -10.61 19.77 -5.70
CA ALA A 762 -11.13 20.96 -6.38
C ALA A 762 -12.60 20.80 -6.83
N ALA A 763 -13.02 19.57 -7.16
CA ALA A 763 -14.39 19.29 -7.58
C ALA A 763 -15.37 19.17 -6.41
N LEU A 764 -15.00 18.45 -5.34
CA LEU A 764 -15.90 18.11 -4.24
C LEU A 764 -15.83 19.10 -3.06
N TRP A 765 -14.69 19.77 -2.88
CA TRP A 765 -14.44 20.73 -1.78
C TRP A 765 -13.69 21.98 -2.27
N PRO A 766 -14.27 22.80 -3.17
CA PRO A 766 -13.59 23.91 -3.82
C PRO A 766 -13.04 24.96 -2.83
N ASP A 767 -13.72 25.14 -1.69
CA ASP A 767 -13.37 26.14 -0.69
C ASP A 767 -12.41 25.63 0.42
N ALA A 768 -12.01 24.35 0.39
CA ALA A 768 -11.21 23.74 1.42
C ALA A 768 -9.71 23.92 1.19
N SER A 769 -8.95 24.13 2.26
CA SER A 769 -7.49 24.13 2.19
C SER A 769 -6.94 22.74 1.83
N ALA A 770 -5.72 22.66 1.31
CA ALA A 770 -5.09 21.38 0.94
C ALA A 770 -5.05 20.35 2.08
N ALA A 771 -4.89 20.80 3.33
CA ALA A 771 -4.93 19.93 4.50
C ALA A 771 -6.35 19.40 4.81
N GLN A 772 -7.35 20.25 4.66
CA GLN A 772 -8.76 19.87 4.82
C GLN A 772 -9.22 18.92 3.71
N VAL A 773 -8.85 19.21 2.44
CA VAL A 773 -9.10 18.32 1.29
C VAL A 773 -8.53 16.94 1.56
N ARG A 774 -7.30 16.86 2.08
CA ARG A 774 -6.65 15.58 2.38
C ARG A 774 -7.46 14.75 3.37
N ASN A 775 -7.84 15.36 4.50
CA ASN A 775 -8.62 14.67 5.53
C ASN A 775 -10.01 14.26 5.02
N SER A 776 -10.76 15.23 4.43
CA SER A 776 -12.10 14.99 3.91
C SER A 776 -12.14 13.94 2.81
N PHE A 777 -11.11 13.90 1.95
CA PHE A 777 -11.01 12.91 0.88
C PHE A 777 -10.88 11.48 1.43
N HIS A 778 -9.97 11.25 2.40
CA HIS A 778 -9.78 9.91 2.97
C HIS A 778 -11.01 9.43 3.74
N VAL A 779 -11.67 10.32 4.48
CA VAL A 779 -12.94 10.03 5.13
C VAL A 779 -14.01 9.62 4.10
N THR A 780 -14.14 10.39 3.03
CA THR A 780 -15.11 10.13 1.97
C THR A 780 -14.82 8.83 1.24
N LEU A 781 -13.55 8.55 0.94
CA LEU A 781 -13.11 7.31 0.30
C LEU A 781 -13.37 6.08 1.20
N HIS A 782 -13.16 6.22 2.50
CA HIS A 782 -13.48 5.15 3.46
C HIS A 782 -14.98 4.83 3.45
N HIS A 783 -15.84 5.84 3.56
CA HIS A 783 -17.29 5.63 3.48
C HIS A 783 -17.73 5.04 2.15
N LEU A 784 -17.14 5.45 1.05
CA LEU A 784 -17.40 4.88 -0.27
C LEU A 784 -17.06 3.39 -0.30
N ARG A 785 -15.86 3.01 0.12
CA ARG A 785 -15.41 1.61 0.16
C ARG A 785 -16.29 0.74 1.06
N ARG A 786 -16.68 1.28 2.22
CA ARG A 786 -17.59 0.60 3.14
C ARG A 786 -18.99 0.40 2.56
N ALA A 787 -19.56 1.42 1.92
CA ALA A 787 -20.88 1.34 1.30
C ALA A 787 -20.94 0.30 0.17
N LEU A 788 -19.84 0.17 -0.59
CA LEU A 788 -19.68 -0.82 -1.65
C LEU A 788 -19.29 -2.22 -1.14
N GLY A 789 -18.94 -2.37 0.15
CA GLY A 789 -18.67 -3.65 0.79
C GLY A 789 -17.24 -4.20 0.55
N HIS A 790 -16.39 -3.53 -0.24
CA HIS A 790 -15.02 -3.97 -0.48
C HIS A 790 -14.06 -2.82 -0.79
N ALA A 791 -12.83 -2.89 -0.26
CA ALA A 791 -11.83 -1.83 -0.45
C ALA A 791 -11.32 -1.71 -1.90
N ASP A 792 -11.31 -2.82 -2.64
CA ASP A 792 -10.76 -2.89 -4.00
C ASP A 792 -11.64 -2.25 -5.07
N TRP A 793 -12.85 -1.78 -4.72
CA TRP A 793 -13.71 -1.03 -5.63
C TRP A 793 -13.07 0.28 -6.12
N VAL A 794 -12.20 0.88 -5.30
CA VAL A 794 -11.45 2.07 -5.68
C VAL A 794 -9.97 1.78 -5.55
N THR A 795 -9.26 1.76 -6.67
CA THR A 795 -7.81 1.54 -6.74
C THR A 795 -7.07 2.85 -7.01
N PHE A 796 -5.81 2.87 -6.56
CA PHE A 796 -4.87 3.95 -6.83
C PHE A 796 -3.73 3.43 -7.69
N ASP A 797 -3.52 4.07 -8.81
CA ASP A 797 -2.45 3.72 -9.72
C ASP A 797 -1.85 4.98 -10.33
N ARG A 798 -0.52 5.10 -10.29
CA ARG A 798 0.25 6.23 -10.85
C ARG A 798 -0.25 7.61 -10.43
N GLY A 799 -0.61 7.77 -9.14
CA GLY A 799 -1.07 9.03 -8.57
C GLY A 799 -2.54 9.38 -8.84
N ARG A 800 -3.36 8.41 -9.30
CA ARG A 800 -4.77 8.61 -9.64
C ARG A 800 -5.66 7.55 -9.01
N TYR A 801 -6.82 7.99 -8.53
CA TYR A 801 -7.90 7.15 -8.01
C TYR A 801 -8.85 6.80 -9.15
N ARG A 802 -9.20 5.52 -9.29
CA ARG A 802 -10.15 5.02 -10.28
C ARG A 802 -11.01 3.91 -9.70
N LEU A 803 -12.20 3.74 -10.25
CA LEU A 803 -13.04 2.58 -9.93
C LEU A 803 -12.49 1.32 -10.61
N ASN A 804 -12.41 0.24 -9.84
CA ASN A 804 -12.00 -1.09 -10.29
C ASN A 804 -13.22 -2.02 -10.22
N VAL A 805 -13.94 -2.15 -11.34
CA VAL A 805 -15.17 -2.96 -11.41
C VAL A 805 -14.92 -4.13 -12.34
N SER A 806 -14.54 -5.27 -11.77
CA SER A 806 -14.26 -6.50 -12.51
C SER A 806 -15.50 -7.18 -13.08
N GLY A 807 -16.69 -6.93 -12.52
CA GLY A 807 -17.98 -7.49 -12.94
C GLY A 807 -18.76 -6.66 -13.94
N GLY A 808 -18.33 -5.43 -14.23
CA GLY A 808 -18.99 -4.48 -15.12
C GLY A 808 -19.72 -3.35 -14.40
N ILE A 809 -19.84 -2.21 -15.12
CA ILE A 809 -20.57 -1.02 -14.68
C ILE A 809 -21.71 -0.76 -15.63
N GLU A 810 -22.93 -0.70 -15.10
CA GLU A 810 -24.11 -0.23 -15.83
C GLU A 810 -24.41 1.20 -15.34
N LEU A 811 -24.06 2.20 -16.15
CA LEU A 811 -24.33 3.61 -15.88
C LEU A 811 -25.29 4.16 -16.95
N ASP A 812 -26.49 4.50 -16.52
CA ASP A 812 -27.58 4.94 -17.40
C ASP A 812 -27.25 6.20 -18.21
N ALA A 813 -26.58 7.19 -17.62
CA ALA A 813 -26.19 8.40 -18.33
C ALA A 813 -25.22 8.13 -19.51
N LEU A 814 -24.24 7.23 -19.34
CA LEU A 814 -23.35 6.84 -20.43
C LEU A 814 -24.07 6.01 -21.49
N MET A 815 -24.96 5.11 -21.06
CA MET A 815 -25.80 4.32 -21.96
C MET A 815 -26.73 5.22 -22.78
N LEU A 816 -27.35 6.21 -22.14
CA LEU A 816 -28.19 7.23 -22.79
C LEU A 816 -27.38 7.99 -23.83
N GLU A 817 -26.23 8.54 -23.46
CA GLU A 817 -25.36 9.31 -24.36
C GLU A 817 -24.96 8.49 -25.58
N GLN A 818 -24.54 7.26 -25.40
CA GLN A 818 -24.13 6.36 -26.46
C GLN A 818 -25.32 6.00 -27.38
N ARG A 819 -26.48 5.65 -26.81
CA ARG A 819 -27.68 5.29 -27.59
C ARG A 819 -28.22 6.49 -28.37
N LEU A 820 -28.35 7.66 -27.75
CA LEU A 820 -28.80 8.86 -28.41
C LEU A 820 -27.85 9.29 -29.55
N THR A 821 -26.54 9.26 -29.29
CA THR A 821 -25.53 9.60 -30.30
C THR A 821 -25.59 8.64 -31.49
N ASN A 822 -25.74 7.35 -31.26
CA ASN A 822 -25.87 6.34 -32.31
C ASN A 822 -27.20 6.50 -33.08
N ALA A 823 -28.32 6.69 -32.37
CA ALA A 823 -29.63 6.89 -32.99
C ALA A 823 -29.67 8.16 -33.88
N LEU A 824 -29.11 9.28 -33.41
CA LEU A 824 -29.00 10.51 -34.22
C LEU A 824 -28.13 10.34 -35.47
N ARG A 825 -27.05 9.52 -35.37
CA ARG A 825 -26.22 9.22 -36.55
C ARG A 825 -26.97 8.35 -37.54
N GLN A 826 -27.75 7.38 -37.09
CA GLN A 826 -28.55 6.50 -37.91
C GLN A 826 -29.76 7.24 -38.51
N ALA A 827 -30.44 8.13 -37.78
CA ALA A 827 -31.53 8.94 -38.26
C ALA A 827 -31.15 9.82 -39.47
N ARG A 828 -29.89 10.22 -39.61
CA ARG A 828 -29.34 10.91 -40.79
C ARG A 828 -29.18 10.01 -42.01
N GLN A 829 -29.38 8.69 -41.87
CA GLN A 829 -29.22 7.67 -42.93
C GLN A 829 -30.54 6.92 -43.22
N ASP A 830 -31.70 7.56 -42.98
CA ASP A 830 -33.05 6.99 -43.19
C ASP A 830 -33.33 5.71 -42.37
N ALA A 831 -32.79 5.61 -41.12
CA ALA A 831 -33.09 4.48 -40.25
C ALA A 831 -34.49 4.54 -39.62
N PRO A 832 -35.03 3.39 -39.15
CA PRO A 832 -36.33 3.30 -38.47
C PRO A 832 -36.40 4.21 -37.23
N LEU A 833 -37.52 4.88 -37.01
CA LEU A 833 -37.74 5.85 -35.92
C LEU A 833 -37.79 5.20 -34.53
N ASP A 834 -38.11 3.91 -34.45
CA ASP A 834 -38.18 3.13 -33.23
C ASP A 834 -36.86 3.09 -32.46
N VAL A 835 -35.72 3.19 -33.17
CA VAL A 835 -34.39 3.29 -32.55
C VAL A 835 -34.24 4.59 -31.77
N LEU A 836 -34.75 5.69 -32.34
CA LEU A 836 -34.68 7.02 -31.70
C LEU A 836 -35.69 7.10 -30.53
N GLU A 837 -36.91 6.56 -30.71
CA GLU A 837 -37.94 6.47 -29.68
C GLU A 837 -37.47 5.64 -28.46
N SER A 838 -36.82 4.48 -28.70
CA SER A 838 -36.29 3.64 -27.64
C SER A 838 -35.11 4.27 -26.88
N ALA A 839 -34.29 5.07 -27.59
CA ALA A 839 -33.21 5.81 -26.96
C ALA A 839 -33.71 6.97 -26.08
N LEU A 840 -34.76 7.67 -26.55
CA LEU A 840 -35.40 8.77 -25.81
C LEU A 840 -36.16 8.31 -24.56
N ALA A 841 -36.60 7.06 -24.53
CA ALA A 841 -37.26 6.47 -23.37
C ALA A 841 -36.35 6.27 -22.14
N LEU A 842 -35.02 6.35 -22.34
CA LEU A 842 -34.05 6.23 -21.25
C LEU A 842 -33.86 7.54 -20.45
N TYR A 843 -34.40 8.67 -20.95
CA TYR A 843 -34.29 9.95 -20.26
C TYR A 843 -35.44 10.11 -19.25
N ASP A 844 -35.19 9.79 -18.00
CA ASP A 844 -36.21 9.81 -16.92
C ASP A 844 -36.13 11.07 -16.03
N GLY A 845 -35.23 12.02 -16.34
CA GLY A 845 -35.03 13.27 -15.59
C GLY A 845 -33.68 13.88 -15.91
N HIS A 846 -33.36 15.01 -15.27
CA HIS A 846 -32.05 15.61 -15.40
C HIS A 846 -30.98 14.78 -14.68
N PHE A 847 -29.77 14.85 -15.18
CA PHE A 847 -28.62 14.20 -14.55
C PHE A 847 -28.43 14.70 -13.10
N LEU A 848 -28.44 13.77 -12.12
CA LEU A 848 -28.33 14.02 -10.68
C LEU A 848 -29.34 15.06 -10.15
N ASP A 849 -30.60 14.93 -10.55
CA ASP A 849 -31.65 15.89 -10.18
C ASP A 849 -31.97 15.83 -8.69
N GLY A 850 -31.85 16.96 -7.98
CA GLY A 850 -32.11 17.07 -6.54
C GLY A 850 -30.99 16.52 -5.64
N GLU A 851 -29.88 16.01 -6.14
CA GLU A 851 -28.74 15.56 -5.35
C GLU A 851 -27.86 16.74 -4.91
N PRO A 852 -27.38 16.73 -3.65
CA PRO A 852 -26.51 17.80 -3.12
C PRO A 852 -25.06 17.59 -3.59
N VAL A 853 -24.80 17.82 -4.88
CA VAL A 853 -23.47 17.68 -5.51
C VAL A 853 -22.88 19.06 -5.86
N GLY A 854 -21.55 19.14 -6.00
CA GLY A 854 -20.87 20.35 -6.46
C GLY A 854 -21.11 20.66 -7.94
N ASP A 855 -20.60 21.78 -8.41
CA ASP A 855 -20.83 22.30 -9.78
C ASP A 855 -20.22 21.47 -10.90
N TRP A 856 -19.36 20.48 -10.57
CA TRP A 856 -18.65 19.63 -11.54
C TRP A 856 -19.57 18.83 -12.48
N HIS A 857 -20.81 18.59 -12.05
CA HIS A 857 -21.80 17.81 -12.81
C HIS A 857 -22.56 18.65 -13.86
N LEU A 858 -22.55 19.99 -13.76
CA LEU A 858 -23.35 20.90 -14.59
C LEU A 858 -23.03 20.76 -16.08
N GLU A 859 -21.76 20.66 -16.44
CA GLU A 859 -21.35 20.47 -17.84
C GLU A 859 -21.92 19.18 -18.45
N THR A 860 -21.90 18.09 -17.69
CA THR A 860 -22.48 16.80 -18.12
C THR A 860 -23.99 16.88 -18.21
N ARG A 861 -24.65 17.50 -17.22
CA ARG A 861 -26.10 17.73 -17.19
C ARG A 861 -26.54 18.50 -18.42
N ASP A 862 -25.90 19.62 -18.73
CA ASP A 862 -26.23 20.47 -19.90
C ASP A 862 -25.96 19.75 -21.22
N ARG A 863 -24.88 18.94 -21.28
CA ARG A 863 -24.56 18.17 -22.48
C ARG A 863 -25.60 17.10 -22.77
N LEU A 864 -26.01 16.34 -21.75
CA LEU A 864 -27.06 15.32 -21.91
C LEU A 864 -28.42 15.94 -22.20
N ALA A 865 -28.76 17.06 -21.60
CA ALA A 865 -29.99 17.78 -21.87
C ALA A 865 -30.04 18.29 -23.33
N ARG A 866 -28.96 18.90 -23.83
CA ARG A 866 -28.85 19.31 -25.23
C ARG A 866 -28.94 18.14 -26.22
N LEU A 867 -28.30 17.01 -25.90
CA LEU A 867 -28.34 15.82 -26.74
C LEU A 867 -29.76 15.23 -26.81
N HIS A 868 -30.46 15.21 -25.68
CA HIS A 868 -31.86 14.78 -25.61
C HIS A 868 -32.79 15.73 -26.37
N ALA A 869 -32.62 17.03 -26.22
CA ALA A 869 -33.41 18.03 -26.96
C ALA A 869 -33.19 17.91 -28.48
N THR A 870 -31.95 17.71 -28.93
CA THR A 870 -31.63 17.47 -30.36
C THR A 870 -32.30 16.19 -30.88
N ALA A 871 -32.35 15.15 -30.06
CA ALA A 871 -33.02 13.89 -30.43
C ALA A 871 -34.54 14.06 -30.53
N LEU A 872 -35.16 14.79 -29.60
CA LEU A 872 -36.60 15.12 -29.66
C LEU A 872 -36.90 15.95 -30.90
N GLU A 873 -36.11 16.96 -31.23
CA GLU A 873 -36.29 17.79 -32.42
C GLU A 873 -36.19 16.94 -33.70
N THR A 874 -35.20 16.06 -33.76
CA THR A 874 -35.00 15.14 -34.91
C THR A 874 -36.18 14.21 -35.08
N LEU A 875 -36.66 13.59 -33.99
CA LEU A 875 -37.85 12.69 -34.02
C LEU A 875 -39.10 13.47 -34.45
N GLY A 876 -39.34 14.66 -33.86
CA GLY A 876 -40.50 15.47 -34.15
C GLY A 876 -40.54 15.88 -35.63
N ASN A 877 -39.40 16.30 -36.19
CA ASN A 877 -39.29 16.66 -37.58
C ASN A 877 -39.51 15.46 -38.55
N ALA A 878 -39.00 14.29 -38.19
CA ALA A 878 -39.21 13.06 -38.95
C ALA A 878 -40.68 12.60 -38.93
N LEU A 879 -41.38 12.68 -37.79
CA LEU A 879 -42.80 12.41 -37.66
C LEU A 879 -43.64 13.41 -38.46
N LEU A 880 -43.24 14.70 -38.48
CA LEU A 880 -43.88 15.72 -39.34
C LEU A 880 -43.75 15.37 -40.83
N ALA A 881 -42.59 14.91 -41.27
CA ALA A 881 -42.35 14.52 -42.67
C ALA A 881 -43.17 13.28 -43.06
N LEU A 882 -43.55 12.44 -42.12
CA LEU A 882 -44.42 11.27 -42.29
C LEU A 882 -45.92 11.58 -42.09
N GLU A 883 -46.27 12.84 -41.95
CA GLU A 883 -47.63 13.36 -41.74
C GLU A 883 -48.30 12.81 -40.44
N ARG A 884 -47.49 12.33 -39.46
CA ARG A 884 -47.93 11.89 -38.12
C ARG A 884 -48.03 13.09 -37.19
N HIS A 885 -49.01 13.97 -37.44
CA HIS A 885 -49.08 15.29 -36.79
C HIS A 885 -49.33 15.22 -35.28
N ASP A 886 -50.18 14.30 -34.82
CA ASP A 886 -50.47 14.14 -33.37
C ASP A 886 -49.24 13.63 -32.60
N ASP A 887 -48.54 12.64 -33.15
CA ASP A 887 -47.33 12.10 -32.53
C ASP A 887 -46.22 13.15 -32.51
N ALA A 888 -46.03 13.89 -33.61
CA ALA A 888 -45.06 14.98 -33.67
C ALA A 888 -45.37 16.09 -32.64
N ALA A 889 -46.67 16.43 -32.45
CA ALA A 889 -47.07 17.40 -31.43
C ALA A 889 -46.68 16.96 -29.99
N LEU A 890 -46.86 15.68 -29.65
CA LEU A 890 -46.45 15.15 -28.36
C LEU A 890 -44.93 15.27 -28.15
N VAL A 891 -44.14 15.00 -29.19
CA VAL A 891 -42.68 15.12 -29.12
C VAL A 891 -42.24 16.56 -28.92
N PHE A 892 -42.81 17.51 -29.71
CA PHE A 892 -42.49 18.92 -29.54
C PHE A 892 -43.02 19.53 -28.24
N GLU A 893 -44.12 19.01 -27.70
CA GLU A 893 -44.55 19.35 -26.33
C GLU A 893 -43.54 18.99 -25.28
N ARG A 894 -42.91 17.78 -25.37
CA ARG A 894 -41.84 17.39 -24.48
C ARG A 894 -40.65 18.32 -24.60
N LEU A 895 -40.26 18.69 -25.84
CA LEU A 895 -39.14 19.57 -26.09
C LEU A 895 -39.36 20.97 -25.49
N VAL A 896 -40.52 21.62 -25.71
CA VAL A 896 -40.83 22.93 -25.16
C VAL A 896 -41.08 22.97 -23.65
N ARG A 897 -41.32 21.81 -23.04
CA ARG A 897 -41.32 21.68 -21.55
C ARG A 897 -39.91 21.64 -20.98
N GLN A 898 -38.96 21.07 -21.71
CA GLN A 898 -37.57 20.96 -21.30
C GLN A 898 -36.81 22.28 -21.61
N GLU A 899 -37.07 22.88 -22.75
CA GLU A 899 -36.44 24.12 -23.21
C GLU A 899 -37.49 25.16 -23.51
N GLU A 900 -38.01 25.88 -22.50
CA GLU A 900 -39.11 26.84 -22.64
C GLU A 900 -38.80 28.02 -23.59
N LEU A 901 -37.52 28.31 -23.88
CA LEU A 901 -37.08 29.36 -24.77
C LEU A 901 -36.86 28.90 -26.23
N HIS A 902 -37.10 27.63 -26.55
CA HIS A 902 -36.82 27.08 -27.89
C HIS A 902 -37.91 27.44 -28.92
N GLU A 903 -37.88 28.66 -29.49
CA GLU A 903 -38.89 29.20 -30.42
C GLU A 903 -39.13 28.29 -31.63
N ALA A 904 -38.08 27.64 -32.20
CA ALA A 904 -38.23 26.74 -33.35
C ALA A 904 -39.14 25.55 -33.02
N ALA A 905 -39.02 24.97 -31.80
CA ALA A 905 -39.88 23.89 -31.34
C ALA A 905 -41.35 24.35 -31.22
N TYR A 906 -41.60 25.57 -30.73
CA TYR A 906 -42.94 26.16 -30.68
C TYR A 906 -43.50 26.36 -32.09
N ARG A 907 -42.71 26.78 -33.07
CA ARG A 907 -43.13 26.89 -34.49
C ARG A 907 -43.57 25.51 -35.00
N SER A 908 -42.79 24.49 -34.80
CA SER A 908 -43.12 23.11 -35.20
C SER A 908 -44.36 22.59 -34.48
N LEU A 909 -44.52 22.86 -33.19
CA LEU A 909 -45.69 22.48 -32.42
C LEU A 909 -46.96 23.14 -32.94
N MET A 910 -46.91 24.46 -33.16
CA MET A 910 -48.05 25.20 -33.79
C MET A 910 -48.42 24.65 -35.16
N LEU A 911 -47.43 24.28 -35.96
CA LEU A 911 -47.65 23.65 -37.28
C LEU A 911 -48.31 22.29 -37.14
N CYS A 912 -47.89 21.46 -36.22
CA CYS A 912 -48.52 20.16 -35.90
C CYS A 912 -49.99 20.35 -35.51
N ARG A 913 -50.27 21.26 -34.55
CA ARG A 913 -51.63 21.58 -34.09
C ARG A 913 -52.52 22.08 -35.23
N ALA A 914 -51.98 22.97 -36.05
CA ALA A 914 -52.73 23.50 -37.18
C ALA A 914 -53.10 22.41 -38.20
N ARG A 915 -52.17 21.49 -38.50
CA ARG A 915 -52.42 20.36 -39.43
C ARG A 915 -53.33 19.30 -38.84
N ALA A 916 -53.32 19.10 -37.55
CA ALA A 916 -54.29 18.27 -36.83
C ALA A 916 -55.66 18.90 -36.63
N GLY A 917 -55.89 20.18 -37.10
CA GLY A 917 -57.15 20.89 -36.93
C GLY A 917 -57.36 21.49 -35.53
N ASP A 918 -56.38 21.46 -34.64
CA ASP A 918 -56.46 21.97 -33.27
C ASP A 918 -56.07 23.47 -33.20
N GLN A 919 -57.02 24.32 -33.57
CA GLN A 919 -56.87 25.77 -33.53
C GLN A 919 -56.70 26.28 -32.08
N ALA A 920 -57.36 25.67 -31.10
CA ALA A 920 -57.31 26.11 -29.72
C ALA A 920 -55.90 25.84 -29.11
N GLY A 921 -55.36 24.65 -29.34
CA GLY A 921 -54.00 24.28 -28.93
C GLY A 921 -52.94 25.17 -29.54
N MET A 922 -53.05 25.44 -30.84
CA MET A 922 -52.09 26.33 -31.54
C MET A 922 -52.06 27.75 -30.93
N VAL A 923 -53.25 28.32 -30.60
CA VAL A 923 -53.32 29.63 -29.95
C VAL A 923 -52.79 29.60 -28.53
N HIS A 924 -53.02 28.49 -27.83
CA HIS A 924 -52.52 28.28 -26.49
C HIS A 924 -50.96 28.25 -26.46
N ASP A 925 -50.35 27.48 -27.38
CA ASP A 925 -48.91 27.35 -27.49
C ASP A 925 -48.22 28.68 -27.84
N TYR A 926 -48.82 29.47 -28.74
CA TYR A 926 -48.30 30.82 -29.05
C TYR A 926 -48.36 31.76 -27.84
N ARG A 927 -49.45 31.74 -27.08
CA ARG A 927 -49.58 32.55 -25.86
C ARG A 927 -48.61 32.12 -24.77
N ARG A 928 -48.38 30.81 -24.64
CA ARG A 928 -47.38 30.25 -23.71
C ARG A 928 -45.99 30.79 -24.07
N LEU A 929 -45.58 30.70 -25.34
CA LEU A 929 -44.30 31.25 -25.79
C LEU A 929 -44.17 32.74 -25.48
N GLN A 930 -45.21 33.54 -25.77
CA GLN A 930 -45.21 34.99 -25.48
C GLN A 930 -45.02 35.26 -24.00
N ALA A 931 -45.66 34.50 -23.15
CA ALA A 931 -45.55 34.62 -21.69
C ALA A 931 -44.14 34.27 -21.19
N VAL A 932 -43.55 33.20 -21.71
CA VAL A 932 -42.20 32.77 -21.37
C VAL A 932 -41.14 33.78 -21.78
N LEU A 933 -41.18 34.23 -23.06
CA LEU A 933 -40.22 35.22 -23.59
C LEU A 933 -40.31 36.56 -22.84
N ARG A 934 -41.53 36.97 -22.47
CA ARG A 934 -41.72 38.22 -21.71
C ARG A 934 -41.18 38.07 -20.25
N ARG A 935 -41.37 36.91 -19.67
CA ARG A 935 -40.91 36.63 -18.29
C ARG A 935 -39.38 36.53 -18.18
N GLU A 936 -38.76 35.84 -19.13
CA GLU A 936 -37.33 35.47 -19.05
C GLU A 936 -36.40 36.46 -19.75
N LEU A 937 -36.84 37.05 -20.85
CA LEU A 937 -36.00 37.89 -21.73
C LEU A 937 -36.52 39.28 -21.94
N ASP A 938 -37.71 39.64 -21.42
CA ASP A 938 -38.46 40.88 -21.69
C ASP A 938 -38.57 41.16 -23.22
N ALA A 939 -38.79 40.08 -24.00
CA ALA A 939 -38.80 40.12 -25.47
C ALA A 939 -40.14 39.67 -26.06
N ALA A 940 -40.40 40.08 -27.29
CA ALA A 940 -41.47 39.55 -28.13
C ALA A 940 -40.96 38.36 -28.96
N PRO A 941 -41.86 37.46 -29.41
CA PRO A 941 -41.47 36.38 -30.34
C PRO A 941 -40.81 36.88 -31.60
N ASP A 942 -39.92 36.07 -32.17
CA ASP A 942 -39.23 36.31 -33.41
C ASP A 942 -40.22 36.68 -34.57
N PRO A 943 -39.89 37.61 -35.44
CA PRO A 943 -40.73 37.94 -36.59
C PRO A 943 -41.20 36.76 -37.40
N GLU A 944 -40.39 35.70 -37.56
CA GLU A 944 -40.73 34.48 -38.24
C GLU A 944 -41.84 33.71 -37.53
N THR A 945 -41.74 33.60 -36.19
CA THR A 945 -42.77 32.97 -35.35
C THR A 945 -44.09 33.73 -35.41
N MET A 946 -44.05 35.08 -35.39
CA MET A 946 -45.25 35.90 -35.52
C MET A 946 -45.91 35.77 -36.89
N GLN A 947 -45.13 35.73 -37.99
CA GLN A 947 -45.64 35.51 -39.31
C GLN A 947 -46.25 34.13 -39.50
N LEU A 948 -45.60 33.09 -38.99
CA LEU A 948 -46.13 31.74 -39.02
C LEU A 948 -47.47 31.65 -38.31
N PHE A 949 -47.58 32.19 -37.09
CA PHE A 949 -48.86 32.19 -36.33
C PHE A 949 -49.97 32.87 -37.10
N ARG A 950 -49.72 34.09 -37.71
CA ARG A 950 -50.71 34.79 -38.51
C ARG A 950 -51.18 33.99 -39.76
N ARG A 951 -50.28 33.34 -40.48
CA ARG A 951 -50.60 32.45 -41.61
C ARG A 951 -51.47 31.27 -41.19
N LEU A 952 -51.08 30.58 -40.09
CA LEU A 952 -51.85 29.44 -39.61
C LEU A 952 -53.25 29.86 -39.13
N GLN A 953 -53.38 31.05 -38.50
CA GLN A 953 -54.68 31.58 -38.07
C GLN A 953 -55.57 31.97 -39.24
N GLN A 954 -55.03 32.46 -40.39
CA GLN A 954 -55.79 32.75 -41.58
C GLN A 954 -56.30 31.49 -42.29
N GLY A 955 -55.49 30.40 -42.33
CA GLY A 955 -55.92 29.11 -42.92
C GLY A 955 -57.10 28.45 -42.22
N PHE A 956 -57.33 28.76 -40.90
CA PHE A 956 -58.55 28.29 -40.20
C PHE A 956 -59.78 29.16 -40.45
N ARG A 957 -59.63 30.35 -41.09
CA ARG A 957 -60.71 31.27 -41.43
C ARG A 957 -61.16 31.09 -42.83
N SER A 958 -60.36 30.48 -43.76
CA SER A 958 -60.73 30.09 -45.11
C SER A 958 -61.33 28.70 -45.19
#